data_bbd70899c3f66847b920a69071f62c2b
#
_entry.id   bbd70899c3f66847b920a69071f62c2b
#
_cell.length_a   1.000
_cell.length_b   1.000
_cell.length_c   1.000
_cell.angle_alpha   90.00
_cell.angle_beta   90.00
_cell.angle_gamma   90.00
#
_symmetry.space_group_name_H-M   'P 1'
#
loop_
_entity.id
_entity.type
_entity.pdbx_description
1 polymer ?
#
loop_
_entity_poly.entity_id
_entity_poly.type
_entity_poly.pdbx_seq_one_letter_code
_entity_poly.pdbx_strand_id
1 'polypeptide(L)'
;MKINDLLLKLTKEKYLNRWIIFLIDLFLSVFSTVTSLALVSYILDWNYTDQIILTVFLASLFCSTASFLVCQTYKGIIRHSAFTETGRIAMSSSLKVATILPVLLFTTGLLSFRGFLLGSVVDFFLTFFILTIFRAFLITLYTFMVSSIASNRKDKLFIFGHEDSSPALLNDSFLRENSSYQVEGFLRFGQRVSMRIGLYKVYFITDQEEFSRWVNRYNIKAILFTDYKAVKEESERLVRFCEKEKVRMLLLPSLDELKGGKLKMRALPEVRIEDLLGREEIRINMEEIATSLKGKVVLVTGAAGSIGSELCRQLCHFGLKQLVLFDSAETPMHNIRLELEEKFPDVEFTPVMGDIRMIHRVESIYQRFHPQLVFHAAAYKHVPLMEENPCEAVHTNVYGTRNVADMAVKYDVDKFIMVSTDKAVNPTNVMGASKRLAEMYVQSLSIAISKGRHSGKTRFITTRFGNVLGSNGSVIPRFREQLAKGGPLTVTHPDIIRYFMTIPEACRLVLEAAFMGKGNEIFVFDMGTPVKIADLARRMIELAGLIPGEDIEIKYTGLRPGEKLYEELLATKENTLPTENEKIYRAQVREYDYEDICTVMSPLIDLAIKVDKMGTVRMMKGIVPEFKSKNSVYEALDKAE
;
A
#
# COMPACT_ATOMS: atom_id res chain seq x y z
N MET A 1 29.85 22.50 -20.88
CA MET A 1 29.19 21.24 -21.30
C MET A 1 30.06 19.99 -21.06
N LYS A 2 31.40 20.03 -21.25
CA LYS A 2 32.27 18.83 -21.09
C LYS A 2 32.58 18.38 -19.66
N ILE A 3 32.56 19.27 -18.66
CA ILE A 3 32.86 18.90 -17.25
C ILE A 3 31.65 18.19 -16.60
N ASN A 4 30.42 18.64 -16.89
CA ASN A 4 29.21 18.00 -16.36
C ASN A 4 28.97 16.60 -16.94
N ASP A 5 29.36 16.34 -18.19
CA ASP A 5 29.26 15.02 -18.81
C ASP A 5 30.32 14.03 -18.25
N LEU A 6 31.50 14.54 -17.92
CA LEU A 6 32.53 13.74 -17.26
C LEU A 6 32.13 13.40 -15.81
N LEU A 7 31.56 14.36 -15.10
CA LEU A 7 31.03 14.17 -13.74
C LEU A 7 29.83 13.19 -13.74
N LEU A 8 28.96 13.25 -14.75
CA LEU A 8 27.84 12.31 -14.94
C LEU A 8 28.31 10.88 -15.27
N LYS A 9 29.42 10.72 -16.00
CA LYS A 9 30.05 9.39 -16.22
C LYS A 9 30.67 8.84 -14.94
N LEU A 10 31.37 9.67 -14.16
CA LEU A 10 31.96 9.27 -12.87
C LEU A 10 30.91 8.90 -11.80
N THR A 11 29.70 9.45 -11.89
CA THR A 11 28.59 9.12 -10.96
C THR A 11 27.75 7.92 -11.42
N LYS A 12 27.75 7.58 -12.72
CA LYS A 12 27.12 6.36 -13.24
C LYS A 12 27.91 5.10 -12.96
N GLU A 13 29.24 5.19 -12.96
CA GLU A 13 30.09 4.10 -12.51
C GLU A 13 30.14 4.13 -10.98
N LYS A 14 29.54 3.14 -10.35
CA LYS A 14 29.44 2.98 -8.88
C LYS A 14 30.78 2.98 -8.12
N TYR A 15 31.93 3.01 -8.80
CA TYR A 15 33.29 2.89 -8.20
C TYR A 15 34.30 3.69 -9.00
N LEU A 16 35.16 4.47 -8.30
CA LEU A 16 36.42 4.95 -8.90
C LEU A 16 37.26 3.73 -9.30
N ASN A 17 37.90 3.82 -10.48
CA ASN A 17 38.73 2.74 -10.94
C ASN A 17 39.84 2.47 -9.90
N ARG A 18 39.88 1.27 -9.35
CA ARG A 18 40.79 0.82 -8.29
C ARG A 18 42.27 1.05 -8.62
N TRP A 19 42.61 1.01 -9.90
CA TRP A 19 43.98 1.23 -10.36
C TRP A 19 44.39 2.71 -10.30
N ILE A 20 43.48 3.63 -10.48
CA ILE A 20 43.74 5.08 -10.30
C ILE A 20 44.06 5.36 -8.83
N ILE A 21 43.32 4.78 -7.92
CA ILE A 21 43.56 4.93 -6.48
C ILE A 21 44.95 4.35 -6.12
N PHE A 22 45.27 3.18 -6.64
CA PHE A 22 46.57 2.54 -6.43
C PHE A 22 47.73 3.44 -6.91
N LEU A 23 47.62 4.03 -8.11
CA LEU A 23 48.64 4.93 -8.64
C LEU A 23 48.84 6.20 -7.81
N ILE A 24 47.71 6.77 -7.30
CA ILE A 24 47.78 7.95 -6.43
C ILE A 24 48.42 7.59 -5.08
N ASP A 25 48.00 6.48 -4.46
CA ASP A 25 48.59 6.00 -3.21
C ASP A 25 50.11 5.75 -3.37
N LEU A 26 50.49 5.15 -4.48
CA LEU A 26 51.90 4.90 -4.80
C LEU A 26 52.69 6.20 -4.95
N PHE A 27 52.14 7.17 -5.69
CA PHE A 27 52.79 8.49 -5.86
C PHE A 27 52.94 9.19 -4.50
N LEU A 28 51.87 9.24 -3.67
CA LEU A 28 51.92 9.87 -2.35
C LEU A 28 52.91 9.16 -1.41
N SER A 29 53.00 7.84 -1.48
CA SER A 29 53.94 7.08 -0.66
C SER A 29 55.41 7.31 -1.05
N VAL A 30 55.72 7.38 -2.34
CA VAL A 30 57.05 7.70 -2.82
C VAL A 30 57.40 9.16 -2.49
N PHE A 31 56.46 10.09 -2.66
CA PHE A 31 56.63 11.48 -2.28
C PHE A 31 56.95 11.63 -0.79
N SER A 32 56.22 10.89 0.07
CA SER A 32 56.50 10.83 1.52
C SER A 32 57.94 10.40 1.82
N THR A 33 58.44 9.37 1.15
CA THR A 33 59.81 8.87 1.36
C THR A 33 60.87 9.89 0.95
N VAL A 34 60.65 10.55 -0.19
CA VAL A 34 61.60 11.62 -0.65
C VAL A 34 61.55 12.80 0.32
N THR A 35 60.39 13.19 0.80
CA THR A 35 60.22 14.26 1.79
C THR A 35 60.88 13.88 3.12
N SER A 36 60.75 12.63 3.57
CA SER A 36 61.40 12.11 4.77
C SER A 36 62.92 12.15 4.63
N LEU A 37 63.47 11.75 3.47
CA LEU A 37 64.89 11.81 3.22
C LEU A 37 65.43 13.25 3.25
N ALA A 38 64.73 14.19 2.62
CA ALA A 38 65.08 15.61 2.63
C ALA A 38 65.05 16.19 4.05
N LEU A 39 64.04 15.82 4.86
CA LEU A 39 63.91 16.28 6.24
C LEU A 39 65.08 15.75 7.11
N VAL A 40 65.44 14.48 6.96
CA VAL A 40 66.53 13.87 7.72
C VAL A 40 67.91 14.45 7.26
N SER A 41 68.06 14.72 5.98
CA SER A 41 69.27 15.42 5.43
C SER A 41 69.44 16.78 6.09
N TYR A 42 68.34 17.53 6.22
CA TYR A 42 68.32 18.86 6.86
C TYR A 42 68.64 18.78 8.37
N ILE A 43 68.01 17.82 9.09
CA ILE A 43 68.14 17.70 10.56
C ILE A 43 69.56 17.23 10.96
N LEU A 44 70.14 16.31 10.19
CA LEU A 44 71.43 15.70 10.52
C LEU A 44 72.61 16.37 9.81
N ASP A 45 72.34 17.40 9.02
CA ASP A 45 73.33 18.12 8.18
C ASP A 45 74.13 17.13 7.27
N TRP A 46 73.42 16.16 6.72
CA TRP A 46 73.99 15.12 5.86
C TRP A 46 73.67 15.36 4.39
N ASN A 47 74.71 15.40 3.55
CA ASN A 47 74.53 15.46 2.12
C ASN A 47 74.55 14.04 1.53
N TYR A 48 73.35 13.59 1.04
CA TYR A 48 73.23 12.32 0.32
C TYR A 48 73.74 12.48 -1.12
N THR A 49 74.49 11.49 -1.61
CA THR A 49 74.87 11.45 -3.02
C THR A 49 73.69 11.11 -3.91
N ASP A 50 73.72 11.56 -5.18
CA ASP A 50 72.64 11.30 -6.16
C ASP A 50 72.35 9.80 -6.31
N GLN A 51 73.36 8.94 -6.17
CA GLN A 51 73.20 7.49 -6.18
C GLN A 51 72.39 6.98 -5.01
N ILE A 52 72.55 7.53 -3.81
CA ILE A 52 71.75 7.17 -2.63
C ILE A 52 70.35 7.63 -2.82
N ILE A 53 70.12 8.84 -3.30
CA ILE A 53 68.78 9.39 -3.57
C ILE A 53 68.01 8.49 -4.57
N LEU A 54 68.68 8.12 -5.67
CA LEU A 54 68.09 7.24 -6.69
C LEU A 54 67.76 5.85 -6.11
N THR A 55 68.67 5.29 -5.29
CA THR A 55 68.47 3.98 -4.65
C THR A 55 67.26 4.01 -3.69
N VAL A 56 67.14 5.05 -2.86
CA VAL A 56 65.99 5.23 -1.94
C VAL A 56 64.71 5.37 -2.72
N PHE A 57 64.71 6.14 -3.81
CA PHE A 57 63.53 6.30 -4.68
C PHE A 57 63.09 4.96 -5.28
N LEU A 58 64.01 4.19 -5.87
CA LEU A 58 63.68 2.90 -6.47
C LEU A 58 63.26 1.86 -5.42
N ALA A 59 63.91 1.82 -4.27
CA ALA A 59 63.53 0.96 -3.15
C ALA A 59 62.15 1.32 -2.62
N SER A 60 61.84 2.62 -2.46
CA SER A 60 60.52 3.07 -2.04
C SER A 60 59.41 2.68 -3.03
N LEU A 61 59.67 2.86 -4.33
CA LEU A 61 58.74 2.48 -5.38
C LEU A 61 58.39 0.98 -5.33
N PHE A 62 59.43 0.14 -5.20
CA PHE A 62 59.26 -1.31 -5.13
C PHE A 62 58.56 -1.76 -3.84
N CYS A 63 59.06 -1.31 -2.68
CA CYS A 63 58.49 -1.69 -1.37
C CYS A 63 57.08 -1.19 -1.18
N SER A 64 56.76 0.03 -1.64
CA SER A 64 55.40 0.55 -1.60
C SER A 64 54.44 -0.26 -2.49
N THR A 65 54.89 -0.58 -3.72
CA THR A 65 54.09 -1.42 -4.63
C THR A 65 53.77 -2.78 -4.01
N ALA A 66 54.80 -3.45 -3.47
CA ALA A 66 54.63 -4.75 -2.83
C ALA A 66 53.68 -4.67 -1.60
N SER A 67 53.87 -3.67 -0.72
CA SER A 67 53.05 -3.48 0.48
C SER A 67 51.60 -3.19 0.14
N PHE A 68 51.30 -2.35 -0.85
CA PHE A 68 49.96 -2.04 -1.27
C PHE A 68 49.23 -3.22 -1.93
N LEU A 69 49.97 -4.06 -2.68
CA LEU A 69 49.39 -5.28 -3.26
C LEU A 69 49.06 -6.32 -2.17
N VAL A 70 49.98 -6.52 -1.20
CA VAL A 70 49.75 -7.45 -0.08
C VAL A 70 48.61 -6.99 0.82
N CYS A 71 48.60 -5.72 1.24
CA CYS A 71 47.58 -5.17 2.12
C CYS A 71 46.27 -4.82 1.39
N GLN A 72 46.23 -4.93 0.06
CA GLN A 72 45.06 -4.68 -0.79
C GLN A 72 44.39 -3.32 -0.54
N THR A 73 45.17 -2.26 -0.31
CA THR A 73 44.70 -0.90 -0.01
C THR A 73 43.78 -0.33 -1.10
N TYR A 74 43.99 -0.77 -2.35
CA TYR A 74 43.22 -0.36 -3.54
C TYR A 74 41.84 -1.02 -3.68
N LYS A 75 41.51 -2.03 -2.84
CA LYS A 75 40.23 -2.75 -2.89
C LYS A 75 39.16 -2.15 -1.98
N GLY A 76 39.46 -1.12 -1.22
CA GLY A 76 38.52 -0.47 -0.30
C GLY A 76 37.34 0.19 -1.04
N ILE A 77 36.14 -0.04 -0.54
CA ILE A 77 34.93 0.67 -1.00
C ILE A 77 34.83 1.98 -0.21
N ILE A 78 34.99 3.11 -0.88
CA ILE A 78 35.01 4.46 -0.28
C ILE A 78 33.78 4.77 0.62
N ARG A 79 32.76 3.91 0.59
CA ARG A 79 31.43 4.21 1.14
C ARG A 79 31.15 3.76 2.59
N HIS A 80 31.88 2.83 3.17
CA HIS A 80 31.41 2.19 4.41
C HIS A 80 32.40 1.81 5.51
N SER A 81 33.70 2.14 5.40
CA SER A 81 34.62 1.66 6.44
C SER A 81 35.82 2.57 6.73
N ALA A 82 35.60 3.67 7.42
CA ALA A 82 36.73 4.53 7.88
C ALA A 82 37.73 3.76 8.74
N PHE A 83 37.32 2.93 9.66
CA PHE A 83 38.18 2.20 10.60
C PHE A 83 38.99 1.06 9.94
N THR A 84 38.37 0.25 9.11
CA THR A 84 39.05 -0.88 8.46
C THR A 84 40.05 -0.43 7.41
N GLU A 85 39.81 0.67 6.71
CA GLU A 85 40.77 1.24 5.74
C GLU A 85 41.93 1.89 6.42
N THR A 86 41.74 2.63 7.51
CA THR A 86 42.83 3.19 8.31
C THR A 86 43.75 2.09 8.84
N GLY A 87 43.22 0.95 9.28
CA GLY A 87 44.00 -0.22 9.66
C GLY A 87 44.82 -0.80 8.52
N ARG A 88 44.29 -0.89 7.30
CA ARG A 88 45.01 -1.35 6.11
C ARG A 88 46.14 -0.39 5.71
N ILE A 89 45.90 0.92 5.79
CA ILE A 89 46.92 1.95 5.54
C ILE A 89 48.06 1.84 6.58
N ALA A 90 47.72 1.72 7.87
CA ALA A 90 48.70 1.52 8.93
C ALA A 90 49.55 0.27 8.69
N MET A 91 48.89 -0.87 8.37
CA MET A 91 49.59 -2.14 8.07
C MET A 91 50.47 -2.05 6.83
N SER A 92 50.01 -1.38 5.76
CA SER A 92 50.81 -1.19 4.55
C SER A 92 52.02 -0.28 4.78
N SER A 93 51.85 0.81 5.55
CA SER A 93 52.96 1.71 5.92
C SER A 93 54.00 1.00 6.81
N SER A 94 53.54 0.17 7.76
CA SER A 94 54.44 -0.67 8.57
C SER A 94 55.23 -1.68 7.73
N LEU A 95 54.53 -2.36 6.80
CA LEU A 95 55.15 -3.35 5.92
C LEU A 95 56.18 -2.70 4.97
N LYS A 96 55.86 -1.51 4.44
CA LYS A 96 56.78 -0.70 3.63
C LYS A 96 58.07 -0.42 4.41
N VAL A 97 57.96 0.09 5.65
CA VAL A 97 59.15 0.41 6.48
C VAL A 97 59.91 -0.84 6.84
N ALA A 98 59.25 -1.93 7.19
CA ALA A 98 59.92 -3.22 7.49
C ALA A 98 60.67 -3.80 6.30
N THR A 99 60.27 -3.50 5.06
CA THR A 99 60.93 -3.98 3.85
C THR A 99 61.99 -3.02 3.31
N ILE A 100 61.77 -1.70 3.40
CA ILE A 100 62.70 -0.69 2.84
C ILE A 100 63.99 -0.59 3.64
N LEU A 101 63.91 -0.67 4.99
CA LEU A 101 65.10 -0.55 5.85
C LEU A 101 66.17 -1.62 5.59
N PRO A 102 65.86 -2.93 5.53
CA PRO A 102 66.83 -3.97 5.16
C PRO A 102 67.41 -3.76 3.75
N VAL A 103 66.54 -3.35 2.77
CA VAL A 103 67.01 -3.09 1.40
C VAL A 103 68.03 -1.95 1.37
N LEU A 104 67.76 -0.86 2.08
CA LEU A 104 68.68 0.26 2.16
C LEU A 104 70.02 -0.10 2.88
N LEU A 105 69.96 -0.84 3.98
CA LEU A 105 71.17 -1.31 4.70
C LEU A 105 71.99 -2.24 3.87
N PHE A 106 71.37 -3.11 3.07
CA PHE A 106 72.13 -4.01 2.17
C PHE A 106 72.81 -3.27 1.02
N THR A 107 72.19 -2.21 0.50
CA THR A 107 72.70 -1.48 -0.67
C THR A 107 73.71 -0.38 -0.32
N THR A 108 73.56 0.26 0.85
CA THR A 108 74.38 1.44 1.23
C THR A 108 75.40 1.18 2.37
N GLY A 109 75.34 0.00 3.02
CA GLY A 109 76.16 -0.37 4.15
C GLY A 109 75.78 0.26 5.50
N LEU A 110 76.47 -0.19 6.58
CA LEU A 110 76.08 0.19 7.97
C LEU A 110 76.48 1.63 8.38
N LEU A 111 77.28 2.35 7.56
CA LEU A 111 77.72 3.70 7.89
C LEU A 111 76.63 4.76 8.08
N SER A 112 75.49 4.55 7.49
CA SER A 112 74.32 5.48 7.56
C SER A 112 73.15 4.95 8.39
N PHE A 113 73.29 3.94 9.22
CA PHE A 113 72.24 3.25 9.93
C PHE A 113 71.28 4.18 10.71
N ARG A 114 71.84 5.13 11.50
CA ARG A 114 71.08 6.08 12.28
C ARG A 114 70.16 6.99 11.43
N GLY A 115 70.73 7.46 10.29
CA GLY A 115 69.93 8.31 9.38
C GLY A 115 68.82 7.57 8.69
N PHE A 116 69.06 6.33 8.23
CA PHE A 116 68.02 5.51 7.61
C PHE A 116 66.97 5.03 8.60
N LEU A 117 67.34 4.73 9.85
CA LEU A 117 66.39 4.39 10.89
C LEU A 117 65.45 5.58 11.22
N LEU A 118 66.04 6.77 11.42
CA LEU A 118 65.23 7.98 11.65
C LEU A 118 64.34 8.30 10.45
N GLY A 119 64.90 8.21 9.23
CA GLY A 119 64.15 8.38 7.98
C GLY A 119 62.99 7.41 7.83
N SER A 120 63.19 6.16 8.20
CA SER A 120 62.12 5.14 8.13
C SER A 120 60.99 5.43 9.12
N VAL A 121 61.31 5.92 10.32
CA VAL A 121 60.28 6.31 11.31
C VAL A 121 59.51 7.52 10.81
N VAL A 122 60.19 8.54 10.30
CA VAL A 122 59.55 9.73 9.72
C VAL A 122 58.70 9.37 8.50
N ASP A 123 59.23 8.50 7.60
CA ASP A 123 58.47 8.05 6.44
C ASP A 123 57.21 7.27 6.81
N PHE A 124 57.27 6.45 7.87
CA PHE A 124 56.09 5.76 8.38
C PHE A 124 54.95 6.75 8.73
N PHE A 125 55.27 7.72 9.58
CA PHE A 125 54.27 8.69 10.00
C PHE A 125 53.76 9.57 8.85
N LEU A 126 54.68 10.05 8.00
CA LEU A 126 54.30 10.87 6.85
C LEU A 126 53.40 10.07 5.87
N THR A 127 53.80 8.85 5.51
CA THR A 127 53.02 8.00 4.61
C THR A 127 51.64 7.72 5.22
N PHE A 128 51.57 7.35 6.51
CA PHE A 128 50.30 7.07 7.19
C PHE A 128 49.38 8.30 7.22
N PHE A 129 49.90 9.46 7.64
CA PHE A 129 49.08 10.67 7.72
C PHE A 129 48.67 11.20 6.35
N ILE A 130 49.55 11.24 5.37
CA ILE A 130 49.23 11.73 4.03
C ILE A 130 48.16 10.86 3.38
N LEU A 131 48.30 9.54 3.43
CA LEU A 131 47.30 8.62 2.87
C LEU A 131 45.97 8.70 3.59
N THR A 132 45.98 8.81 4.93
CA THR A 132 44.76 8.91 5.74
C THR A 132 44.03 10.22 5.46
N ILE A 133 44.71 11.35 5.43
CA ILE A 133 44.14 12.67 5.12
C ILE A 133 43.60 12.69 3.69
N PHE A 134 44.33 12.13 2.74
CA PHE A 134 43.90 12.05 1.35
C PHE A 134 42.64 11.18 1.21
N ARG A 135 42.54 10.05 1.92
CA ARG A 135 41.33 9.22 1.95
C ARG A 135 40.13 9.97 2.57
N ALA A 136 40.36 10.64 3.70
CA ALA A 136 39.31 11.46 4.32
C ALA A 136 38.80 12.56 3.38
N PHE A 137 39.74 13.23 2.67
CA PHE A 137 39.38 14.24 1.66
C PHE A 137 38.57 13.64 0.51
N LEU A 138 38.98 12.51 -0.05
CA LEU A 138 38.23 11.83 -1.12
C LEU A 138 36.83 11.42 -0.67
N ILE A 139 36.68 10.89 0.55
CA ILE A 139 35.36 10.51 1.11
C ILE A 139 34.49 11.76 1.25
N THR A 140 35.02 12.85 1.81
CA THR A 140 34.29 14.10 1.98
C THR A 140 33.90 14.72 0.65
N LEU A 141 34.83 14.75 -0.32
CA LEU A 141 34.55 15.26 -1.66
C LEU A 141 33.47 14.43 -2.38
N TYR A 142 33.59 13.11 -2.32
CA TYR A 142 32.58 12.21 -2.89
C TYR A 142 31.22 12.38 -2.24
N THR A 143 31.17 12.45 -0.91
CA THR A 143 29.91 12.67 -0.16
C THR A 143 29.29 14.01 -0.52
N PHE A 144 30.09 15.06 -0.63
CA PHE A 144 29.65 16.39 -1.05
C PHE A 144 29.11 16.40 -2.49
N MET A 145 29.81 15.76 -3.42
CA MET A 145 29.38 15.66 -4.83
C MET A 145 28.09 14.85 -4.96
N VAL A 146 28.00 13.71 -4.31
CA VAL A 146 26.80 12.86 -4.34
C VAL A 146 25.61 13.56 -3.67
N SER A 147 25.82 14.25 -2.55
CA SER A 147 24.75 15.02 -1.89
C SER A 147 24.27 16.21 -2.73
N SER A 148 25.18 16.91 -3.40
CA SER A 148 24.82 18.03 -4.29
C SER A 148 24.06 17.58 -5.54
N ILE A 149 24.41 16.44 -6.13
CA ILE A 149 23.72 15.88 -7.30
C ILE A 149 22.38 15.26 -6.89
N ALA A 150 22.32 14.61 -5.73
CA ALA A 150 21.09 14.03 -5.19
C ALA A 150 20.09 15.13 -4.75
N SER A 151 20.56 16.25 -4.20
CA SER A 151 19.74 17.41 -3.85
C SER A 151 19.09 18.05 -5.07
N ASN A 152 19.78 18.13 -6.20
CA ASN A 152 19.24 18.67 -7.46
C ASN A 152 18.22 17.74 -8.15
N ARG A 153 18.06 16.50 -7.69
CA ARG A 153 17.11 15.52 -8.22
C ARG A 153 15.96 15.21 -7.28
N LYS A 154 15.95 15.76 -6.05
CA LYS A 154 14.85 15.58 -5.10
C LYS A 154 13.75 16.58 -5.39
N ASP A 155 12.53 16.10 -5.48
CA ASP A 155 11.34 16.95 -5.55
C ASP A 155 11.16 17.69 -4.22
N LYS A 156 11.00 19.00 -4.28
CA LYS A 156 10.76 19.82 -3.08
C LYS A 156 9.32 19.72 -2.65
N LEU A 157 9.09 19.62 -1.33
CA LEU A 157 7.75 19.58 -0.76
C LEU A 157 7.60 20.52 0.45
N PHE A 158 6.35 20.94 0.70
CA PHE A 158 5.92 21.51 1.99
C PHE A 158 5.18 20.45 2.80
N ILE A 159 5.25 20.55 4.13
CA ILE A 159 4.48 19.75 5.06
C ILE A 159 3.28 20.57 5.55
N PHE A 160 2.09 20.00 5.51
CA PHE A 160 0.85 20.57 6.02
C PHE A 160 0.21 19.64 7.04
N GLY A 161 -0.15 20.15 8.22
CA GLY A 161 -0.80 19.37 9.28
C GLY A 161 -0.97 20.13 10.60
N HIS A 162 -1.60 19.46 11.57
CA HIS A 162 -1.86 20.02 12.89
C HIS A 162 -0.57 20.27 13.70
N GLU A 163 -0.66 21.19 14.67
CA GLU A 163 0.51 21.63 15.48
C GLU A 163 1.20 20.49 16.20
N ASP A 164 0.44 19.55 16.73
CA ASP A 164 0.95 18.45 17.58
C ASP A 164 1.64 17.32 16.79
N SER A 165 1.32 17.13 15.51
CA SER A 165 1.91 16.06 14.70
C SER A 165 3.19 16.45 13.96
N SER A 166 3.42 17.76 13.79
CA SER A 166 4.52 18.30 12.97
C SER A 166 5.94 18.13 13.56
N PRO A 167 6.20 18.28 14.87
CA PRO A 167 7.56 18.17 15.43
C PRO A 167 8.11 16.74 15.47
N ALA A 168 7.24 15.74 15.65
CA ALA A 168 7.66 14.34 15.72
C ALA A 168 8.22 13.84 14.38
N LEU A 169 7.69 14.34 13.26
CA LEU A 169 8.13 14.00 11.90
C LEU A 169 9.54 14.50 11.56
N LEU A 170 10.02 15.54 12.25
CA LEU A 170 11.34 16.13 12.00
C LEU A 170 12.48 15.35 12.64
N ASN A 171 12.20 14.59 13.69
CA ASN A 171 13.19 13.76 14.39
C ASN A 171 13.42 12.41 13.74
N ASP A 172 12.60 12.04 12.79
CA ASP A 172 12.70 10.74 12.13
C ASP A 172 13.74 10.79 11.01
N SER A 173 14.68 9.86 11.03
CA SER A 173 15.62 9.54 9.95
C SER A 173 14.92 9.31 8.59
N PHE A 174 13.62 9.15 8.64
CA PHE A 174 12.65 9.02 7.58
C PHE A 174 12.73 10.07 6.47
N LEU A 175 12.89 11.35 6.82
CA LEU A 175 12.97 12.43 5.84
C LEU A 175 14.43 12.77 5.45
N ARG A 176 15.44 12.24 6.17
CA ARG A 176 16.85 12.65 6.00
C ARG A 176 17.66 11.84 5.00
N GLU A 177 17.57 10.52 4.96
CA GLU A 177 18.61 9.73 4.25
C GLU A 177 18.20 9.04 2.95
N ASN A 178 16.90 8.73 2.72
CA ASN A 178 16.49 7.91 1.55
C ASN A 178 15.22 8.38 0.82
N SER A 179 14.70 9.58 1.08
CA SER A 179 13.49 10.04 0.40
C SER A 179 13.81 10.66 -0.97
N SER A 180 12.93 10.42 -1.94
CA SER A 180 12.93 11.12 -3.24
C SER A 180 12.55 12.60 -3.11
N TYR A 181 12.23 13.04 -1.89
CA TYR A 181 11.72 14.37 -1.57
C TYR A 181 12.67 15.14 -0.65
N GLN A 182 12.66 16.48 -0.80
CA GLN A 182 13.35 17.41 0.09
C GLN A 182 12.31 18.33 0.73
N VAL A 183 12.28 18.39 2.06
CA VAL A 183 11.40 19.31 2.79
C VAL A 183 11.95 20.73 2.68
N GLU A 184 11.17 21.67 2.15
CA GLU A 184 11.49 23.09 2.10
C GLU A 184 11.00 23.81 3.39
N GLY A 185 9.86 23.39 3.93
CA GLY A 185 9.29 23.97 5.15
C GLY A 185 7.88 23.49 5.43
N PHE A 186 7.24 24.16 6.37
CA PHE A 186 5.84 23.94 6.72
C PHE A 186 4.94 24.97 6.05
N LEU A 187 3.74 24.57 5.67
CA LEU A 187 2.71 25.42 5.11
C LEU A 187 1.56 25.55 6.09
N ARG A 188 1.04 26.75 6.33
CA ARG A 188 -0.12 27.00 7.19
C ARG A 188 -0.99 28.13 6.64
N PHE A 189 -2.28 28.08 6.98
CA PHE A 189 -3.17 29.21 6.76
C PHE A 189 -3.03 30.24 7.88
N GLY A 190 -3.05 31.52 7.53
CA GLY A 190 -3.02 32.62 8.49
C GLY A 190 -2.23 33.83 8.00
N GLN A 191 -2.14 34.85 8.87
CA GLN A 191 -1.35 36.05 8.61
C GLN A 191 0.15 35.76 8.74
N ARG A 192 0.97 36.50 7.99
CA ARG A 192 2.44 36.35 7.96
C ARG A 192 3.06 36.61 9.33
N VAL A 193 3.48 35.55 9.99
CA VAL A 193 4.29 35.58 11.18
C VAL A 193 5.62 34.89 10.88
N SER A 194 6.75 35.48 11.33
CA SER A 194 8.05 34.81 11.17
C SER A 194 8.16 33.69 12.22
N MET A 195 7.89 32.47 11.81
CA MET A 195 7.89 31.29 12.66
C MET A 195 8.79 30.19 12.07
N ARG A 196 9.42 29.40 12.95
CA ARG A 196 10.19 28.20 12.59
C ARG A 196 9.76 27.02 13.44
N ILE A 197 9.74 25.85 12.84
CA ILE A 197 9.56 24.56 13.52
C ILE A 197 10.88 23.80 13.36
N GLY A 198 11.67 23.71 14.43
CA GLY A 198 13.03 23.19 14.36
C GLY A 198 13.91 24.04 13.43
N LEU A 199 14.52 23.42 12.43
CA LEU A 199 15.35 24.09 11.43
C LEU A 199 14.54 24.65 10.24
N TYR A 200 13.26 24.30 10.12
CA TYR A 200 12.42 24.61 8.97
C TYR A 200 11.58 25.86 9.18
N LYS A 201 11.40 26.62 8.11
CA LYS A 201 10.59 27.84 8.10
C LYS A 201 9.11 27.49 7.92
N VAL A 202 8.21 28.24 8.56
CA VAL A 202 6.76 28.16 8.32
C VAL A 202 6.37 29.24 7.31
N TYR A 203 5.68 28.80 6.25
CA TYR A 203 5.15 29.63 5.20
C TYR A 203 3.64 29.80 5.41
N PHE A 204 3.18 31.04 5.44
CA PHE A 204 1.77 31.35 5.61
C PHE A 204 1.12 31.67 4.27
N ILE A 205 -0.11 31.23 4.11
CA ILE A 205 -0.94 31.47 2.94
C ILE A 205 -2.33 31.96 3.38
N THR A 206 -2.89 32.90 2.64
CA THR A 206 -4.26 33.39 2.82
C THR A 206 -5.14 33.02 1.65
N ASP A 207 -4.57 32.96 0.46
CA ASP A 207 -5.27 32.76 -0.81
C ASP A 207 -4.44 31.96 -1.83
N GLN A 208 -5.05 31.69 -2.97
CA GLN A 208 -4.43 30.97 -4.08
C GLN A 208 -3.19 31.67 -4.65
N GLU A 209 -3.20 33.02 -4.74
CA GLU A 209 -2.09 33.77 -5.35
C GLU A 209 -0.83 33.68 -4.49
N GLU A 210 -1.01 33.72 -3.17
CA GLU A 210 0.09 33.57 -2.23
C GLU A 210 0.65 32.13 -2.25
N PHE A 211 -0.22 31.14 -2.35
CA PHE A 211 0.18 29.74 -2.55
C PHE A 211 0.98 29.58 -3.85
N SER A 212 0.45 30.05 -4.97
CA SER A 212 1.13 30.00 -6.28
C SER A 212 2.50 30.66 -6.25
N ARG A 213 2.62 31.80 -5.52
CA ARG A 213 3.88 32.51 -5.34
C ARG A 213 4.94 31.66 -4.61
N TRP A 214 4.55 30.96 -3.56
CA TRP A 214 5.47 30.09 -2.82
C TRP A 214 5.84 28.85 -3.63
N VAL A 215 4.87 28.21 -4.29
CA VAL A 215 5.09 27.02 -5.15
C VAL A 215 6.09 27.37 -6.26
N ASN A 216 5.90 28.46 -6.97
CA ASN A 216 6.77 28.87 -8.06
C ASN A 216 8.15 29.30 -7.57
N ARG A 217 8.22 30.08 -6.46
CA ARG A 217 9.49 30.58 -5.93
C ARG A 217 10.43 29.48 -5.48
N TYR A 218 9.90 28.44 -4.86
CA TYR A 218 10.69 27.34 -4.32
C TYR A 218 10.65 26.07 -5.20
N ASN A 219 9.94 26.12 -6.33
CA ASN A 219 9.73 24.99 -7.23
C ASN A 219 9.20 23.75 -6.50
N ILE A 220 8.13 23.95 -5.73
CA ILE A 220 7.48 22.90 -4.94
C ILE A 220 6.76 21.94 -5.88
N LYS A 221 6.96 20.66 -5.70
CA LYS A 221 6.35 19.59 -6.50
C LYS A 221 5.31 18.79 -5.74
N ALA A 222 5.31 18.87 -4.42
CA ALA A 222 4.35 18.13 -3.59
C ALA A 222 4.02 18.85 -2.28
N ILE A 223 2.84 18.57 -1.73
CA ILE A 223 2.45 18.85 -0.35
C ILE A 223 2.27 17.53 0.39
N LEU A 224 2.92 17.38 1.54
CA LEU A 224 2.76 16.22 2.42
C LEU A 224 1.77 16.56 3.54
N PHE A 225 0.62 15.92 3.53
CA PHE A 225 -0.36 15.97 4.61
C PHE A 225 0.05 14.99 5.72
N THR A 226 -0.02 15.43 6.98
CA THR A 226 0.40 14.63 8.14
C THR A 226 -0.60 13.55 8.53
N ASP A 227 -1.87 13.76 8.22
CA ASP A 227 -2.97 12.85 8.54
C ASP A 227 -4.20 13.08 7.64
N TYR A 228 -5.14 12.13 7.68
CA TYR A 228 -6.41 12.20 6.96
C TYR A 228 -7.30 13.38 7.36
N LYS A 229 -7.23 13.79 8.63
CA LYS A 229 -8.04 14.90 9.14
C LYS A 229 -7.64 16.20 8.48
N ALA A 230 -6.32 16.44 8.35
CA ALA A 230 -5.79 17.60 7.64
C ALA A 230 -6.21 17.64 6.17
N VAL A 231 -6.24 16.48 5.48
CA VAL A 231 -6.74 16.39 4.09
C VAL A 231 -8.22 16.76 4.01
N LYS A 232 -9.04 16.23 4.94
CA LYS A 232 -10.49 16.45 4.96
C LYS A 232 -10.84 17.91 5.23
N GLU A 233 -10.25 18.51 6.27
CA GLU A 233 -10.53 19.90 6.67
C GLU A 233 -10.17 20.90 5.57
N GLU A 234 -9.13 20.62 4.80
CA GLU A 234 -8.65 21.49 3.72
C GLU A 234 -9.04 21.03 2.31
N SER A 235 -9.94 20.04 2.21
CA SER A 235 -10.34 19.46 0.92
C SER A 235 -10.95 20.47 -0.06
N GLU A 236 -11.58 21.54 0.44
CA GLU A 236 -12.19 22.58 -0.39
C GLU A 236 -11.29 23.80 -0.62
N ARG A 237 -10.16 23.89 0.06
CA ARG A 237 -9.28 25.07 0.02
C ARG A 237 -7.88 24.70 -0.45
N LEU A 238 -7.03 24.05 0.38
CA LEU A 238 -5.65 23.72 0.00
C LEU A 238 -5.58 22.68 -1.10
N VAL A 239 -6.48 21.70 -1.09
CA VAL A 239 -6.54 20.68 -2.15
C VAL A 239 -6.80 21.33 -3.50
N ARG A 240 -7.75 22.28 -3.61
CA ARG A 240 -7.99 23.05 -4.85
C ARG A 240 -6.78 23.90 -5.27
N PHE A 241 -6.04 24.44 -4.29
CA PHE A 241 -4.82 25.20 -4.59
C PHE A 241 -3.75 24.30 -5.21
N CYS A 242 -3.58 23.08 -4.66
CA CYS A 242 -2.66 22.09 -5.20
C CYS A 242 -3.05 21.64 -6.62
N GLU A 243 -4.33 21.39 -6.85
CA GLU A 243 -4.88 20.98 -8.15
C GLU A 243 -4.58 22.05 -9.23
N LYS A 244 -4.88 23.32 -8.95
CA LYS A 244 -4.64 24.42 -9.88
C LYS A 244 -3.17 24.60 -10.23
N GLU A 245 -2.27 24.43 -9.28
CA GLU A 245 -0.82 24.54 -9.48
C GLU A 245 -0.15 23.23 -9.92
N LYS A 246 -0.92 22.16 -10.12
CA LYS A 246 -0.42 20.81 -10.46
C LYS A 246 0.63 20.28 -9.47
N VAL A 247 0.42 20.56 -8.18
CA VAL A 247 1.27 20.11 -7.09
C VAL A 247 0.73 18.79 -6.55
N ARG A 248 1.56 17.76 -6.50
CA ARG A 248 1.17 16.43 -5.99
C ARG A 248 0.82 16.49 -4.51
N MET A 249 -0.20 15.77 -4.12
CA MET A 249 -0.64 15.63 -2.74
C MET A 249 -0.22 14.26 -2.22
N LEU A 250 0.52 14.24 -1.14
CA LEU A 250 1.04 13.04 -0.49
C LEU A 250 0.44 12.94 0.91
N LEU A 251 0.19 11.73 1.36
CA LEU A 251 -0.31 11.46 2.69
C LEU A 251 0.72 10.64 3.49
N LEU A 252 0.92 10.99 4.74
CA LEU A 252 1.75 10.20 5.63
C LEU A 252 0.96 8.98 6.10
N PRO A 253 1.51 7.75 5.98
CA PRO A 253 0.87 6.54 6.49
C PRO A 253 0.65 6.62 8.00
N SER A 254 -0.45 6.04 8.50
CA SER A 254 -0.75 5.99 9.93
C SER A 254 0.29 5.16 10.71
N LEU A 255 0.49 5.47 12.01
CA LEU A 255 1.42 4.74 12.88
C LEU A 255 1.09 3.24 12.99
N ASP A 256 -0.17 2.84 12.76
CA ASP A 256 -0.60 1.44 12.74
C ASP A 256 -0.14 0.67 11.50
N GLU A 257 0.07 1.35 10.37
CA GLU A 257 0.69 0.79 9.18
C GLU A 257 2.21 0.64 9.33
N LEU A 258 2.79 1.24 10.38
CA LEU A 258 4.22 1.26 10.70
C LEU A 258 4.67 0.12 11.64
N LYS A 259 3.79 -0.79 12.05
CA LYS A 259 4.11 -1.93 12.93
C LYS A 259 5.07 -2.92 12.26
N GLY A 260 6.35 -2.61 12.34
CA GLY A 260 7.45 -3.42 11.81
C GLY A 260 8.80 -2.71 11.83
N GLY A 261 8.87 -1.46 12.30
CA GLY A 261 10.13 -0.77 12.64
C GLY A 261 11.10 -0.48 11.49
N LYS A 262 10.76 -0.78 10.24
CA LYS A 262 11.56 -0.42 9.05
C LYS A 262 10.64 -0.09 7.88
N LEU A 263 10.30 1.17 7.74
CA LEU A 263 9.74 1.67 6.50
C LEU A 263 10.74 1.48 5.36
N LYS A 264 10.52 0.48 4.53
CA LYS A 264 11.10 0.43 3.19
C LYS A 264 10.33 1.43 2.31
N MET A 265 10.63 2.71 2.49
CA MET A 265 10.02 3.76 1.69
C MET A 265 10.59 3.78 0.29
N ARG A 266 9.83 3.25 -0.65
CA ARG A 266 10.06 3.51 -2.07
C ARG A 266 9.23 4.69 -2.61
N ALA A 267 8.07 4.98 -2.02
CA ALA A 267 7.28 6.18 -2.37
C ALA A 267 6.27 6.50 -1.25
N LEU A 268 6.03 7.78 -0.97
CA LEU A 268 4.87 8.23 -0.19
C LEU A 268 3.61 8.00 -1.03
N PRO A 269 2.51 7.47 -0.47
CA PRO A 269 1.27 7.32 -1.20
C PRO A 269 0.71 8.70 -1.57
N GLU A 270 0.24 8.83 -2.81
CA GLU A 270 -0.50 10.02 -3.23
C GLU A 270 -1.91 10.00 -2.62
N VAL A 271 -2.44 11.19 -2.31
CA VAL A 271 -3.83 11.35 -1.85
C VAL A 271 -4.75 10.82 -2.94
N ARG A 272 -5.58 9.85 -2.58
CA ARG A 272 -6.55 9.23 -3.48
C ARG A 272 -7.89 9.91 -3.35
N ILE A 273 -8.73 9.76 -4.36
CA ILE A 273 -10.11 10.28 -4.33
C ILE A 273 -10.91 9.69 -3.14
N GLU A 274 -10.60 8.46 -2.76
CA GLU A 274 -11.17 7.80 -1.60
C GLU A 274 -10.91 8.58 -0.30
N ASP A 275 -9.74 9.20 -0.20
CA ASP A 275 -9.29 9.99 0.95
C ASP A 275 -10.05 11.33 1.04
N LEU A 276 -10.48 11.88 -0.10
CA LEU A 276 -11.24 13.13 -0.16
C LEU A 276 -12.75 12.97 0.18
N LEU A 277 -13.26 11.74 0.19
CA LEU A 277 -14.67 11.49 0.52
C LEU A 277 -14.96 11.57 2.01
N GLY A 278 -13.97 11.86 2.82
CA GLY A 278 -14.11 12.37 4.19
C GLY A 278 -14.71 11.39 5.19
N ARG A 279 -14.50 10.06 5.03
CA ARG A 279 -14.94 9.09 6.02
C ARG A 279 -13.95 8.94 7.16
N GLU A 280 -14.46 8.99 8.38
CA GLU A 280 -13.67 8.69 9.58
C GLU A 280 -13.36 7.20 9.65
N GLU A 281 -12.18 6.87 10.13
CA GLU A 281 -11.79 5.49 10.36
C GLU A 281 -12.67 4.87 11.46
N ILE A 282 -13.32 3.75 11.15
CA ILE A 282 -14.21 3.07 12.09
C ILE A 282 -13.37 2.31 13.11
N ARG A 283 -13.63 2.57 14.37
CA ARG A 283 -13.07 1.81 15.49
C ARG A 283 -13.98 0.63 15.78
N ILE A 284 -13.42 -0.57 15.82
CA ILE A 284 -14.07 -1.81 16.21
C ILE A 284 -13.36 -2.38 17.44
N ASN A 285 -14.03 -3.28 18.17
CA ASN A 285 -13.44 -3.93 19.34
C ASN A 285 -12.48 -5.06 18.91
N MET A 286 -11.27 -4.67 18.50
CA MET A 286 -10.24 -5.59 17.99
C MET A 286 -9.85 -6.67 18.99
N GLU A 287 -9.85 -6.41 20.31
CA GLU A 287 -9.43 -7.35 21.34
C GLU A 287 -10.45 -8.49 21.51
N GLU A 288 -11.72 -8.15 21.50
CA GLU A 288 -12.80 -9.12 21.63
C GLU A 288 -12.90 -10.02 20.39
N ILE A 289 -12.78 -9.41 19.20
CA ILE A 289 -12.71 -10.14 17.92
C ILE A 289 -11.52 -11.10 17.92
N ALA A 290 -10.34 -10.62 18.32
CA ALA A 290 -9.12 -11.42 18.36
C ALA A 290 -9.26 -12.63 19.29
N THR A 291 -9.83 -12.43 20.48
CA THR A 291 -10.08 -13.50 21.45
C THR A 291 -11.02 -14.56 20.88
N SER A 292 -12.05 -14.14 20.17
CA SER A 292 -13.07 -15.03 19.58
C SER A 292 -12.56 -15.81 18.35
N LEU A 293 -11.58 -15.27 17.61
CA LEU A 293 -11.01 -15.89 16.41
C LEU A 293 -9.79 -16.77 16.68
N LYS A 294 -9.09 -16.55 17.78
CA LYS A 294 -7.84 -17.26 18.10
C LYS A 294 -8.01 -18.78 18.05
N GLY A 295 -7.15 -19.44 17.28
CA GLY A 295 -7.11 -20.88 17.14
C GLY A 295 -8.26 -21.50 16.33
N LYS A 296 -9.09 -20.71 15.66
CA LYS A 296 -10.20 -21.20 14.82
C LYS A 296 -9.79 -21.39 13.36
N VAL A 297 -10.49 -22.30 12.68
CA VAL A 297 -10.45 -22.46 11.22
C VAL A 297 -11.57 -21.61 10.62
N VAL A 298 -11.20 -20.71 9.70
CA VAL A 298 -12.12 -19.78 9.04
C VAL A 298 -12.13 -20.03 7.55
N LEU A 299 -13.32 -20.16 6.96
CA LEU A 299 -13.53 -20.27 5.52
C LEU A 299 -14.04 -18.93 4.98
N VAL A 300 -13.39 -18.41 3.93
CA VAL A 300 -13.86 -17.25 3.17
C VAL A 300 -14.18 -17.70 1.75
N THR A 301 -15.45 -17.60 1.35
CA THR A 301 -15.85 -17.83 -0.05
C THR A 301 -15.88 -16.52 -0.82
N GLY A 302 -15.55 -16.55 -2.11
CA GLY A 302 -15.30 -15.33 -2.86
C GLY A 302 -14.02 -14.61 -2.39
N ALA A 303 -13.05 -15.40 -1.90
CA ALA A 303 -11.84 -14.93 -1.23
C ALA A 303 -10.93 -14.09 -2.14
N ALA A 304 -11.01 -14.26 -3.45
CA ALA A 304 -10.25 -13.49 -4.43
C ALA A 304 -10.98 -12.20 -4.90
N GLY A 305 -12.22 -11.99 -4.48
CA GLY A 305 -13.00 -10.77 -4.72
C GLY A 305 -12.55 -9.61 -3.83
N SER A 306 -13.04 -8.38 -4.11
CA SER A 306 -12.63 -7.17 -3.38
C SER A 306 -12.93 -7.23 -1.88
N ILE A 307 -14.10 -7.75 -1.47
CA ILE A 307 -14.46 -7.91 -0.05
C ILE A 307 -13.76 -9.14 0.55
N GLY A 308 -13.81 -10.28 -0.15
CA GLY A 308 -13.22 -11.52 0.37
C GLY A 308 -11.72 -11.42 0.60
N SER A 309 -10.97 -10.80 -0.32
CA SER A 309 -9.53 -10.62 -0.17
C SER A 309 -9.17 -9.69 1.00
N GLU A 310 -9.96 -8.65 1.22
CA GLU A 310 -9.75 -7.76 2.36
C GLU A 310 -10.12 -8.42 3.69
N LEU A 311 -11.21 -9.21 3.72
CA LEU A 311 -11.50 -10.04 4.89
C LEU A 311 -10.35 -11.00 5.20
N CYS A 312 -9.76 -11.64 4.18
CA CYS A 312 -8.60 -12.50 4.37
C CYS A 312 -7.41 -11.74 4.97
N ARG A 313 -7.10 -10.52 4.48
CA ARG A 313 -6.02 -9.68 5.04
C ARG A 313 -6.28 -9.34 6.51
N GLN A 314 -7.49 -8.89 6.85
CA GLN A 314 -7.84 -8.52 8.21
C GLN A 314 -7.84 -9.74 9.15
N LEU A 315 -8.34 -10.88 8.69
CA LEU A 315 -8.37 -12.13 9.44
C LEU A 315 -6.96 -12.64 9.79
N CYS A 316 -5.96 -12.40 8.95
CA CYS A 316 -4.57 -12.79 9.23
C CYS A 316 -3.97 -12.14 10.49
N HIS A 317 -4.56 -11.06 11.00
CA HIS A 317 -4.09 -10.40 12.24
C HIS A 317 -4.57 -11.06 13.54
N PHE A 318 -5.50 -12.04 13.49
CA PHE A 318 -6.20 -12.53 14.68
C PHE A 318 -5.75 -13.90 15.22
N GLY A 319 -4.60 -14.40 14.78
CA GLY A 319 -4.04 -15.65 15.33
C GLY A 319 -4.92 -16.89 15.07
N LEU A 320 -5.46 -17.01 13.87
CA LEU A 320 -6.25 -18.15 13.41
C LEU A 320 -5.41 -19.44 13.45
N LYS A 321 -6.08 -20.58 13.63
CA LYS A 321 -5.46 -21.89 13.39
C LYS A 321 -5.21 -22.08 11.88
N GLN A 322 -6.20 -21.73 11.04
CA GLN A 322 -6.10 -21.83 9.59
C GLN A 322 -7.11 -20.93 8.90
N LEU A 323 -6.71 -20.30 7.80
CA LEU A 323 -7.56 -19.53 6.90
C LEU A 323 -7.74 -20.29 5.58
N VAL A 324 -8.97 -20.62 5.20
CA VAL A 324 -9.28 -21.31 3.93
C VAL A 324 -9.87 -20.29 2.95
N LEU A 325 -9.17 -20.07 1.84
CA LEU A 325 -9.58 -19.17 0.78
C LEU A 325 -10.25 -19.97 -0.34
N PHE A 326 -11.53 -19.75 -0.59
CA PHE A 326 -12.28 -20.48 -1.62
C PHE A 326 -12.82 -19.54 -2.69
N ASP A 327 -12.39 -19.72 -3.93
CA ASP A 327 -12.85 -18.94 -5.10
C ASP A 327 -12.72 -19.74 -6.39
N SER A 328 -13.47 -19.33 -7.42
CA SER A 328 -13.39 -19.90 -8.77
C SER A 328 -12.41 -19.15 -9.68
N ALA A 329 -12.00 -17.92 -9.31
CA ALA A 329 -11.16 -17.04 -10.11
C ALA A 329 -9.66 -17.31 -9.86
N GLU A 330 -8.99 -18.03 -10.77
CA GLU A 330 -7.61 -18.50 -10.61
C GLU A 330 -6.61 -17.35 -10.46
N THR A 331 -6.53 -16.43 -11.41
CA THR A 331 -5.54 -15.34 -11.38
C THR A 331 -5.69 -14.42 -10.17
N PRO A 332 -6.89 -13.95 -9.79
CA PRO A 332 -7.06 -13.21 -8.55
C PRO A 332 -6.70 -14.02 -7.29
N MET A 333 -6.97 -15.33 -7.26
CA MET A 333 -6.56 -16.21 -6.17
C MET A 333 -5.03 -16.32 -6.06
N HIS A 334 -4.34 -16.43 -7.19
CA HIS A 334 -2.88 -16.43 -7.22
C HIS A 334 -2.31 -15.10 -6.66
N ASN A 335 -2.89 -13.97 -7.04
CA ASN A 335 -2.43 -12.67 -6.57
C ASN A 335 -2.59 -12.50 -5.04
N ILE A 336 -3.76 -12.86 -4.49
CA ILE A 336 -3.95 -12.77 -3.02
C ILE A 336 -3.05 -13.77 -2.28
N ARG A 337 -2.83 -14.95 -2.84
CA ARG A 337 -1.89 -15.93 -2.28
C ARG A 337 -0.49 -15.34 -2.13
N LEU A 338 0.09 -14.79 -3.20
CA LEU A 338 1.42 -14.16 -3.17
C LEU A 338 1.49 -13.02 -2.15
N GLU A 339 0.44 -12.21 -2.09
CA GLU A 339 0.36 -11.11 -1.13
C GLU A 339 0.37 -11.59 0.31
N LEU A 340 -0.41 -12.65 0.63
CA LEU A 340 -0.46 -13.19 1.98
C LEU A 340 0.84 -13.91 2.37
N GLU A 341 1.48 -14.63 1.45
CA GLU A 341 2.80 -15.24 1.66
C GLU A 341 3.87 -14.17 1.99
N GLU A 342 3.82 -13.01 1.33
CA GLU A 342 4.77 -11.91 1.57
C GLU A 342 4.50 -11.17 2.88
N LYS A 343 3.23 -10.83 3.17
CA LYS A 343 2.86 -9.96 4.29
C LYS A 343 2.64 -10.70 5.62
N PHE A 344 2.21 -11.95 5.55
CA PHE A 344 1.80 -12.76 6.70
C PHE A 344 2.44 -14.17 6.69
N PRO A 345 3.77 -14.27 6.66
CA PRO A 345 4.47 -15.56 6.51
C PRO A 345 4.20 -16.56 7.64
N ASP A 346 3.78 -16.09 8.81
CA ASP A 346 3.51 -16.91 10.00
C ASP A 346 2.05 -17.41 10.07
N VAL A 347 1.18 -17.01 9.14
CA VAL A 347 -0.24 -17.40 9.13
C VAL A 347 -0.44 -18.62 8.25
N GLU A 348 -1.02 -19.68 8.82
CA GLU A 348 -1.40 -20.85 8.05
C GLU A 348 -2.65 -20.56 7.21
N PHE A 349 -2.52 -20.56 5.89
CA PHE A 349 -3.66 -20.42 5.00
C PHE A 349 -3.59 -21.40 3.83
N THR A 350 -4.76 -21.74 3.28
CA THR A 350 -4.88 -22.69 2.15
C THR A 350 -5.80 -22.11 1.09
N PRO A 351 -5.28 -21.75 -0.11
CA PRO A 351 -6.11 -21.41 -1.26
C PRO A 351 -6.72 -22.67 -1.87
N VAL A 352 -8.03 -22.63 -2.12
CA VAL A 352 -8.81 -23.72 -2.69
C VAL A 352 -9.57 -23.21 -3.91
N MET A 353 -9.28 -23.80 -5.07
CA MET A 353 -10.01 -23.49 -6.30
C MET A 353 -11.30 -24.29 -6.40
N GLY A 354 -12.39 -23.61 -6.75
CA GLY A 354 -13.68 -24.26 -7.02
C GLY A 354 -14.84 -23.27 -7.02
N ASP A 355 -16.00 -23.79 -7.39
CA ASP A 355 -17.23 -23.02 -7.57
C ASP A 355 -18.26 -23.42 -6.51
N ILE A 356 -18.91 -22.43 -5.87
CA ILE A 356 -19.96 -22.67 -4.87
C ILE A 356 -21.19 -23.37 -5.43
N ARG A 357 -21.41 -23.34 -6.74
CA ARG A 357 -22.49 -24.06 -7.45
C ARG A 357 -22.26 -25.59 -7.44
N MET A 358 -21.02 -26.02 -7.25
CA MET A 358 -20.66 -27.45 -7.25
C MET A 358 -20.72 -28.02 -5.82
N ILE A 359 -21.87 -28.56 -5.44
CA ILE A 359 -22.13 -29.03 -4.07
C ILE A 359 -21.06 -30.01 -3.55
N HIS A 360 -20.63 -30.98 -4.34
CA HIS A 360 -19.59 -31.94 -3.94
C HIS A 360 -18.23 -31.27 -3.68
N ARG A 361 -17.93 -30.18 -4.41
CA ARG A 361 -16.71 -29.41 -4.17
C ARG A 361 -16.82 -28.64 -2.86
N VAL A 362 -17.96 -27.99 -2.62
CA VAL A 362 -18.24 -27.30 -1.34
C VAL A 362 -18.15 -28.30 -0.20
N GLU A 363 -18.82 -29.45 -0.31
CA GLU A 363 -18.79 -30.50 0.71
C GLU A 363 -17.37 -30.99 1.04
N SER A 364 -16.55 -31.23 0.03
CA SER A 364 -15.15 -31.67 0.20
C SER A 364 -14.31 -30.68 1.02
N ILE A 365 -14.63 -29.37 0.95
CA ILE A 365 -13.96 -28.32 1.73
C ILE A 365 -14.36 -28.42 3.20
N TYR A 366 -15.65 -28.52 3.48
CA TYR A 366 -16.14 -28.65 4.86
C TYR A 366 -15.64 -29.93 5.52
N GLN A 367 -15.65 -31.03 4.79
CA GLN A 367 -15.16 -32.34 5.25
C GLN A 367 -13.65 -32.32 5.57
N ARG A 368 -12.87 -31.59 4.76
CA ARG A 368 -11.40 -31.54 4.92
C ARG A 368 -10.97 -30.58 6.04
N PHE A 369 -11.58 -29.39 6.11
CA PHE A 369 -11.08 -28.29 6.94
C PHE A 369 -11.89 -28.06 8.21
N HIS A 370 -13.11 -28.56 8.32
CA HIS A 370 -14.02 -28.39 9.47
C HIS A 370 -14.05 -26.92 9.98
N PRO A 371 -14.43 -25.93 9.12
CA PRO A 371 -14.41 -24.54 9.52
C PRO A 371 -15.42 -24.27 10.66
N GLN A 372 -15.02 -23.47 11.65
CA GLN A 372 -15.91 -23.01 12.71
C GLN A 372 -16.64 -21.71 12.30
N LEU A 373 -16.03 -20.91 11.42
CA LEU A 373 -16.64 -19.68 10.88
C LEU A 373 -16.57 -19.69 9.36
N VAL A 374 -17.65 -19.18 8.74
CA VAL A 374 -17.73 -19.01 7.29
C VAL A 374 -18.12 -17.57 6.98
N PHE A 375 -17.27 -16.88 6.21
CA PHE A 375 -17.61 -15.60 5.59
C PHE A 375 -17.95 -15.84 4.13
N HIS A 376 -19.24 -15.67 3.79
CA HIS A 376 -19.74 -15.94 2.46
C HIS A 376 -19.85 -14.63 1.66
N ALA A 377 -18.79 -14.33 0.86
CA ALA A 377 -18.71 -13.15 0.00
C ALA A 377 -18.77 -13.51 -1.51
N ALA A 378 -18.90 -14.78 -1.85
CA ALA A 378 -19.04 -15.24 -3.24
C ALA A 378 -20.40 -14.87 -3.81
N ALA A 379 -20.43 -14.03 -4.85
CA ALA A 379 -21.66 -13.64 -5.55
C ALA A 379 -21.33 -12.93 -6.88
N TYR A 380 -22.24 -12.98 -7.84
CA TYR A 380 -22.26 -12.06 -8.97
C TYR A 380 -22.90 -10.74 -8.56
N LYS A 381 -22.26 -9.60 -8.86
CA LYS A 381 -22.64 -8.26 -8.36
C LYS A 381 -22.96 -7.23 -9.45
N HIS A 382 -22.57 -7.47 -10.69
CA HIS A 382 -22.72 -6.49 -11.78
C HIS A 382 -24.15 -6.50 -12.33
N VAL A 383 -24.91 -5.46 -12.00
CA VAL A 383 -26.32 -5.34 -12.35
C VAL A 383 -26.59 -5.54 -13.85
N PRO A 384 -25.93 -4.82 -14.79
CA PRO A 384 -26.23 -5.01 -16.21
C PRO A 384 -25.96 -6.45 -16.72
N LEU A 385 -24.88 -7.09 -16.27
CA LEU A 385 -24.58 -8.47 -16.66
C LEU A 385 -25.64 -9.46 -16.12
N MET A 386 -26.16 -9.22 -14.92
CA MET A 386 -27.19 -10.09 -14.34
C MET A 386 -28.56 -9.86 -14.97
N GLU A 387 -28.86 -8.64 -15.44
CA GLU A 387 -30.04 -8.38 -16.26
C GLU A 387 -30.01 -9.19 -17.58
N GLU A 388 -28.84 -9.29 -18.20
CA GLU A 388 -28.64 -10.09 -19.42
C GLU A 388 -28.61 -11.60 -19.12
N ASN A 389 -28.23 -11.99 -17.90
CA ASN A 389 -28.00 -13.39 -17.50
C ASN A 389 -28.70 -13.73 -16.17
N PRO A 390 -30.03 -13.66 -16.09
CA PRO A 390 -30.78 -13.87 -14.83
C PRO A 390 -30.63 -15.28 -14.27
N CYS A 391 -30.50 -16.27 -15.13
CA CYS A 391 -30.31 -17.66 -14.72
C CYS A 391 -28.97 -17.84 -13.96
N GLU A 392 -27.90 -17.18 -14.41
CA GLU A 392 -26.60 -17.21 -13.74
C GLU A 392 -26.63 -16.50 -12.38
N ALA A 393 -27.43 -15.40 -12.26
CA ALA A 393 -27.65 -14.74 -10.98
C ALA A 393 -28.33 -15.67 -9.96
N VAL A 394 -29.35 -16.41 -10.37
CA VAL A 394 -30.02 -17.41 -9.52
C VAL A 394 -29.10 -18.56 -9.20
N HIS A 395 -28.42 -19.11 -10.19
CA HIS A 395 -27.53 -20.26 -10.02
C HIS A 395 -26.37 -19.96 -9.07
N THR A 396 -25.76 -18.79 -9.17
CA THR A 396 -24.64 -18.41 -8.29
C THR A 396 -25.13 -17.85 -6.96
N ASN A 397 -25.98 -16.80 -6.98
CA ASN A 397 -26.32 -16.07 -5.77
C ASN A 397 -27.34 -16.82 -4.88
N VAL A 398 -28.23 -17.62 -5.48
CA VAL A 398 -29.26 -18.36 -4.73
C VAL A 398 -28.79 -19.79 -4.47
N TYR A 399 -28.60 -20.58 -5.53
CA TYR A 399 -28.22 -21.98 -5.40
C TYR A 399 -26.83 -22.17 -4.78
N GLY A 400 -25.85 -21.36 -5.21
CA GLY A 400 -24.52 -21.39 -4.62
C GLY A 400 -24.55 -21.03 -3.11
N THR A 401 -25.30 -20.00 -2.71
CA THR A 401 -25.47 -19.65 -1.29
C THR A 401 -26.15 -20.78 -0.50
N ARG A 402 -27.19 -21.40 -1.07
CA ARG A 402 -27.85 -22.58 -0.48
C ARG A 402 -26.85 -23.69 -0.21
N ASN A 403 -26.03 -24.08 -1.20
CA ASN A 403 -25.05 -25.14 -1.05
C ASN A 403 -24.06 -24.86 0.10
N VAL A 404 -23.57 -23.62 0.20
CA VAL A 404 -22.60 -23.25 1.24
C VAL A 404 -23.29 -23.22 2.63
N ALA A 405 -24.54 -22.75 2.71
CA ALA A 405 -25.31 -22.68 3.95
C ALA A 405 -25.72 -24.09 4.46
N ASP A 406 -26.20 -24.97 3.56
CA ASP A 406 -26.56 -26.35 3.89
C ASP A 406 -25.36 -27.15 4.40
N MET A 407 -24.19 -26.97 3.79
CA MET A 407 -22.96 -27.60 4.27
C MET A 407 -22.50 -27.02 5.59
N ALA A 408 -22.71 -25.73 5.85
CA ALA A 408 -22.42 -25.13 7.16
C ALA A 408 -23.26 -25.79 8.27
N VAL A 409 -24.52 -26.07 8.02
CA VAL A 409 -25.38 -26.79 8.97
C VAL A 409 -24.93 -28.24 9.12
N LYS A 410 -24.72 -28.94 8.00
CA LYS A 410 -24.31 -30.36 7.96
C LYS A 410 -23.01 -30.64 8.73
N TYR A 411 -22.07 -29.69 8.71
CA TYR A 411 -20.74 -29.81 9.33
C TYR A 411 -20.61 -28.98 10.60
N ASP A 412 -21.71 -28.58 11.22
CA ASP A 412 -21.77 -27.95 12.55
C ASP A 412 -20.93 -26.67 12.68
N VAL A 413 -20.93 -25.81 11.66
CA VAL A 413 -20.30 -24.49 11.70
C VAL A 413 -20.91 -23.64 12.81
N ASP A 414 -20.11 -22.95 13.62
CA ASP A 414 -20.60 -22.11 14.71
C ASP A 414 -21.34 -20.88 14.19
N LYS A 415 -20.75 -20.15 13.21
CA LYS A 415 -21.34 -18.94 12.61
C LYS A 415 -21.14 -18.91 11.10
N PHE A 416 -22.18 -18.51 10.40
CA PHE A 416 -22.18 -18.26 8.96
C PHE A 416 -22.54 -16.81 8.71
N ILE A 417 -21.62 -16.04 8.12
CA ILE A 417 -21.78 -14.62 7.87
C ILE A 417 -21.96 -14.41 6.36
N MET A 418 -23.16 -13.97 5.96
CA MET A 418 -23.50 -13.67 4.58
C MET A 418 -23.28 -12.20 4.27
N VAL A 419 -22.45 -11.92 3.28
CA VAL A 419 -22.30 -10.56 2.73
C VAL A 419 -23.43 -10.31 1.72
N SER A 420 -24.24 -9.27 1.96
CA SER A 420 -25.34 -8.83 1.10
C SER A 420 -25.19 -7.34 0.71
N THR A 421 -26.23 -6.76 0.15
CA THR A 421 -26.20 -5.43 -0.48
C THR A 421 -27.46 -4.63 -0.19
N ASP A 422 -27.36 -3.31 -0.30
CA ASP A 422 -28.47 -2.36 -0.33
C ASP A 422 -29.51 -2.70 -1.42
N LYS A 423 -29.05 -3.26 -2.54
CA LYS A 423 -29.88 -3.59 -3.71
C LYS A 423 -30.84 -4.77 -3.47
N ALA A 424 -30.67 -5.51 -2.37
CA ALA A 424 -31.61 -6.52 -1.91
C ALA A 424 -32.86 -5.92 -1.25
N VAL A 425 -32.87 -4.63 -0.93
CA VAL A 425 -34.01 -3.91 -0.40
C VAL A 425 -34.81 -3.32 -1.55
N ASN A 426 -36.11 -3.63 -1.63
CA ASN A 426 -37.00 -3.23 -2.73
C ASN A 426 -36.29 -3.33 -4.10
N PRO A 427 -35.90 -4.56 -4.51
CA PRO A 427 -35.04 -4.74 -5.66
C PRO A 427 -35.69 -4.23 -6.95
N THR A 428 -34.87 -3.53 -7.79
CA THR A 428 -35.30 -3.06 -9.11
C THR A 428 -34.58 -3.77 -10.24
N ASN A 429 -33.80 -4.79 -9.89
CA ASN A 429 -32.99 -5.55 -10.83
C ASN A 429 -32.80 -7.00 -10.36
N VAL A 430 -32.43 -7.86 -11.31
CA VAL A 430 -32.26 -9.30 -11.11
C VAL A 430 -31.18 -9.58 -10.05
N MET A 431 -30.07 -8.84 -10.06
CA MET A 431 -28.98 -9.04 -9.09
C MET A 431 -29.47 -8.78 -7.66
N GLY A 432 -30.17 -7.68 -7.42
CA GLY A 432 -30.75 -7.36 -6.11
C GLY A 432 -31.77 -8.39 -5.67
N ALA A 433 -32.68 -8.80 -6.58
CA ALA A 433 -33.68 -9.83 -6.32
C ALA A 433 -33.03 -11.19 -6.01
N SER A 434 -31.96 -11.59 -6.71
CA SER A 434 -31.23 -12.83 -6.40
C SER A 434 -30.56 -12.80 -5.02
N LYS A 435 -30.01 -11.66 -4.60
CA LYS A 435 -29.47 -11.49 -3.24
C LYS A 435 -30.58 -11.52 -2.18
N ARG A 436 -31.74 -10.92 -2.48
CA ARG A 436 -32.92 -11.00 -1.58
C ARG A 436 -33.40 -12.43 -1.38
N LEU A 437 -33.48 -13.22 -2.46
CA LEU A 437 -33.85 -14.64 -2.38
C LEU A 437 -32.84 -15.43 -1.53
N ALA A 438 -31.54 -15.17 -1.70
CA ALA A 438 -30.52 -15.80 -0.87
C ALA A 438 -30.66 -15.43 0.62
N GLU A 439 -30.96 -14.15 0.94
CA GLU A 439 -31.26 -13.72 2.31
C GLU A 439 -32.49 -14.44 2.89
N MET A 440 -33.57 -14.58 2.10
CA MET A 440 -34.79 -15.28 2.51
C MET A 440 -34.49 -16.74 2.87
N TYR A 441 -33.66 -17.41 2.05
CA TYR A 441 -33.21 -18.78 2.31
C TYR A 441 -32.46 -18.88 3.63
N VAL A 442 -31.39 -18.10 3.76
CA VAL A 442 -30.49 -18.12 4.94
C VAL A 442 -31.26 -17.76 6.22
N GLN A 443 -32.16 -16.76 6.17
CA GLN A 443 -32.98 -16.36 7.29
C GLN A 443 -33.97 -17.45 7.68
N SER A 444 -34.70 -18.04 6.72
CA SER A 444 -35.70 -19.09 7.01
C SER A 444 -35.04 -20.35 7.59
N LEU A 445 -33.88 -20.74 7.09
CA LEU A 445 -33.05 -21.84 7.64
C LEU A 445 -32.64 -21.52 9.08
N SER A 446 -32.14 -20.31 9.35
CA SER A 446 -31.75 -19.86 10.69
C SER A 446 -32.95 -19.92 11.68
N ILE A 447 -34.12 -19.47 11.25
CA ILE A 447 -35.35 -19.52 12.05
C ILE A 447 -35.78 -20.98 12.32
N ALA A 448 -35.72 -21.84 11.31
CA ALA A 448 -36.04 -23.26 11.46
C ALA A 448 -35.14 -23.97 12.49
N ILE A 449 -33.83 -23.67 12.47
CA ILE A 449 -32.88 -24.19 13.45
C ILE A 449 -33.19 -23.64 14.85
N SER A 450 -33.37 -22.33 14.98
CA SER A 450 -33.64 -21.69 16.29
C SER A 450 -34.95 -22.18 16.94
N LYS A 451 -35.94 -22.54 16.12
CA LYS A 451 -37.25 -23.08 16.56
C LYS A 451 -37.20 -24.63 16.70
N GLY A 452 -36.04 -25.28 16.51
CA GLY A 452 -35.90 -26.74 16.59
C GLY A 452 -36.60 -27.53 15.48
N ARG A 453 -37.04 -26.88 14.39
CA ARG A 453 -37.70 -27.52 13.23
C ARG A 453 -36.67 -28.06 12.21
N HIS A 454 -35.42 -27.65 12.29
CA HIS A 454 -34.34 -28.16 11.49
C HIS A 454 -33.15 -28.50 12.42
N SER A 455 -32.45 -29.61 12.15
CA SER A 455 -31.27 -29.99 12.88
C SER A 455 -30.09 -29.02 12.60
N GLY A 456 -29.25 -28.77 13.59
CA GLY A 456 -28.05 -27.93 13.46
C GLY A 456 -27.92 -26.93 14.60
N LYS A 457 -26.74 -26.29 14.66
CA LYS A 457 -26.40 -25.26 15.65
C LYS A 457 -25.89 -23.97 15.04
N THR A 458 -25.75 -23.93 13.72
CA THR A 458 -25.15 -22.82 12.98
C THR A 458 -25.99 -21.55 13.16
N ARG A 459 -25.33 -20.48 13.57
CA ARG A 459 -25.89 -19.13 13.69
C ARG A 459 -25.64 -18.35 12.40
N PHE A 460 -26.71 -17.95 11.75
CA PHE A 460 -26.63 -17.19 10.49
C PHE A 460 -26.79 -15.70 10.74
N ILE A 461 -25.88 -14.92 10.16
CA ILE A 461 -25.84 -13.46 10.26
C ILE A 461 -25.73 -12.93 8.83
N THR A 462 -26.54 -11.96 8.48
CA THR A 462 -26.48 -11.29 7.18
C THR A 462 -26.06 -9.84 7.37
N THR A 463 -25.18 -9.34 6.50
CA THR A 463 -24.74 -7.93 6.51
C THR A 463 -25.11 -7.26 5.20
N ARG A 464 -25.72 -6.07 5.26
CA ARG A 464 -26.10 -5.25 4.12
C ARG A 464 -25.33 -3.94 4.14
N PHE A 465 -24.71 -3.60 3.02
CA PHE A 465 -24.10 -2.29 2.80
C PHE A 465 -24.16 -1.90 1.32
N GLY A 466 -23.92 -0.63 1.03
CA GLY A 466 -24.00 -0.06 -0.31
C GLY A 466 -22.72 -0.28 -1.12
N ASN A 467 -22.37 0.72 -1.96
CA ASN A 467 -21.19 0.58 -2.79
C ASN A 467 -19.91 0.73 -1.98
N VAL A 468 -18.88 -0.01 -2.39
CA VAL A 468 -17.52 0.12 -1.83
C VAL A 468 -16.58 0.77 -2.84
N LEU A 469 -15.76 1.70 -2.35
CA LEU A 469 -14.81 2.46 -3.15
C LEU A 469 -13.71 1.56 -3.71
N GLY A 470 -13.33 1.78 -4.96
CA GLY A 470 -12.18 1.10 -5.56
C GLY A 470 -12.38 -0.39 -5.85
N SER A 471 -13.60 -0.95 -5.65
CA SER A 471 -13.85 -2.36 -5.97
C SER A 471 -13.77 -2.63 -7.47
N ASN A 472 -13.37 -3.86 -7.84
CA ASN A 472 -13.21 -4.27 -9.22
C ASN A 472 -14.49 -4.01 -10.05
N GLY A 473 -14.30 -3.33 -11.21
CA GLY A 473 -15.40 -2.96 -12.11
C GLY A 473 -16.32 -1.85 -11.60
N SER A 474 -15.98 -1.16 -10.51
CA SER A 474 -16.73 -0.01 -10.00
C SER A 474 -16.37 1.29 -10.73
N VAL A 475 -17.07 2.38 -10.39
CA VAL A 475 -16.99 3.67 -11.08
C VAL A 475 -15.59 4.30 -11.02
N ILE A 476 -14.89 4.22 -9.88
CA ILE A 476 -13.58 4.84 -9.70
C ILE A 476 -12.49 4.19 -10.59
N PRO A 477 -12.28 2.86 -10.59
CA PRO A 477 -11.37 2.23 -11.54
C PRO A 477 -11.70 2.55 -13.00
N ARG A 478 -12.99 2.60 -13.35
CA ARG A 478 -13.41 2.96 -14.70
C ARG A 478 -13.05 4.41 -15.05
N PHE A 479 -13.27 5.36 -14.16
CA PHE A 479 -12.87 6.74 -14.38
C PHE A 479 -11.36 6.90 -14.50
N ARG A 480 -10.56 6.20 -13.68
CA ARG A 480 -9.10 6.17 -13.82
C ARG A 480 -8.66 5.66 -15.19
N GLU A 481 -9.26 4.57 -15.67
CA GLU A 481 -8.97 4.04 -17.00
C GLU A 481 -9.36 5.02 -18.12
N GLN A 482 -10.51 5.68 -18.02
CA GLN A 482 -10.96 6.69 -18.97
C GLN A 482 -10.07 7.93 -18.96
N LEU A 483 -9.65 8.41 -17.78
CA LEU A 483 -8.68 9.51 -17.65
C LEU A 483 -7.34 9.15 -18.29
N ALA A 484 -6.82 7.96 -18.05
CA ALA A 484 -5.56 7.49 -18.64
C ALA A 484 -5.62 7.41 -20.19
N LYS A 485 -6.83 7.22 -20.75
CA LYS A 485 -7.07 7.20 -22.20
C LYS A 485 -7.38 8.58 -22.79
N GLY A 486 -7.40 9.65 -21.99
CA GLY A 486 -7.74 11.00 -22.43
C GLY A 486 -9.25 11.29 -22.47
N GLY A 487 -10.07 10.54 -21.75
CA GLY A 487 -11.52 10.73 -21.64
C GLY A 487 -12.35 10.16 -22.80
N PRO A 488 -13.65 10.54 -22.94
CA PRO A 488 -14.42 11.24 -21.92
C PRO A 488 -14.74 10.36 -20.70
N LEU A 489 -15.08 10.98 -19.54
CA LEU A 489 -15.64 10.26 -18.42
C LEU A 489 -17.13 10.03 -18.64
N THR A 490 -17.58 8.77 -18.48
CA THR A 490 -18.99 8.43 -18.73
C THR A 490 -19.76 8.30 -17.43
N VAL A 491 -20.78 9.12 -17.24
CA VAL A 491 -21.71 9.13 -16.13
C VAL A 491 -23.11 8.78 -16.63
N THR A 492 -23.86 7.94 -15.92
CA THR A 492 -25.16 7.47 -16.43
C THR A 492 -26.25 8.52 -16.31
N HIS A 493 -26.22 9.41 -15.32
CA HIS A 493 -27.18 10.51 -15.16
C HIS A 493 -26.55 11.65 -14.34
N PRO A 494 -26.82 12.94 -14.65
CA PRO A 494 -26.25 14.06 -13.89
C PRO A 494 -26.60 14.07 -12.40
N ASP A 495 -27.79 13.60 -12.03
CA ASP A 495 -28.27 13.58 -10.66
C ASP A 495 -28.12 12.23 -9.95
N ILE A 496 -27.41 11.28 -10.56
CA ILE A 496 -27.22 9.98 -9.93
C ILE A 496 -26.38 10.10 -8.65
N ILE A 497 -26.92 9.56 -7.57
CA ILE A 497 -26.23 9.53 -6.29
C ILE A 497 -25.93 8.10 -5.85
N ARG A 498 -24.83 7.92 -5.13
CA ARG A 498 -24.47 6.65 -4.48
C ARG A 498 -23.90 6.90 -3.11
N TYR A 499 -24.15 5.95 -2.21
CA TYR A 499 -23.47 5.90 -0.92
C TYR A 499 -22.20 5.07 -1.09
N PHE A 500 -21.11 5.53 -0.50
CA PHE A 500 -19.82 4.84 -0.57
C PHE A 500 -19.25 4.58 0.81
N MET A 501 -18.54 3.45 0.91
CA MET A 501 -17.76 3.03 2.05
C MET A 501 -16.41 2.54 1.54
N THR A 502 -15.35 2.62 2.33
CA THR A 502 -14.08 2.00 1.94
C THR A 502 -14.16 0.48 2.12
N ILE A 503 -13.39 -0.28 1.35
CA ILE A 503 -13.39 -1.75 1.47
C ILE A 503 -12.91 -2.20 2.87
N PRO A 504 -11.81 -1.63 3.44
CA PRO A 504 -11.40 -1.95 4.81
C PRO A 504 -12.47 -1.65 5.86
N GLU A 505 -13.16 -0.51 5.73
CA GLU A 505 -14.26 -0.12 6.61
C GLU A 505 -15.41 -1.15 6.57
N ALA A 506 -15.87 -1.51 5.37
CA ALA A 506 -16.92 -2.52 5.20
C ALA A 506 -16.53 -3.87 5.84
N CYS A 507 -15.29 -4.31 5.65
CA CYS A 507 -14.81 -5.57 6.23
C CYS A 507 -14.70 -5.52 7.76
N ARG A 508 -14.24 -4.39 8.34
CA ARG A 508 -14.25 -4.19 9.79
C ARG A 508 -15.67 -4.30 10.37
N LEU A 509 -16.65 -3.67 9.74
CA LEU A 509 -18.06 -3.76 10.17
C LEU A 509 -18.64 -5.18 9.99
N VAL A 510 -18.25 -5.92 8.95
CA VAL A 510 -18.63 -7.32 8.78
C VAL A 510 -18.05 -8.18 9.90
N LEU A 511 -16.80 -7.97 10.30
CA LEU A 511 -16.20 -8.66 11.44
C LEU A 511 -16.93 -8.32 12.74
N GLU A 512 -17.18 -7.04 13.01
CA GLU A 512 -17.91 -6.59 14.19
C GLU A 512 -19.31 -7.22 14.26
N ALA A 513 -20.08 -7.15 13.15
CA ALA A 513 -21.39 -7.79 13.05
C ALA A 513 -21.34 -9.31 13.27
N ALA A 514 -20.27 -9.98 12.82
CA ALA A 514 -20.09 -11.41 13.04
C ALA A 514 -19.95 -11.76 14.54
N PHE A 515 -19.36 -10.87 15.34
CA PHE A 515 -19.12 -11.14 16.77
C PHE A 515 -20.28 -10.68 17.64
N MET A 516 -20.91 -9.53 17.36
CA MET A 516 -22.07 -9.08 18.11
C MET A 516 -23.35 -9.89 17.79
N GLY A 517 -23.43 -10.52 16.61
CA GLY A 517 -24.60 -11.29 16.16
C GLY A 517 -24.80 -12.59 16.95
N LYS A 518 -26.05 -12.82 17.35
CA LYS A 518 -26.49 -14.01 18.11
C LYS A 518 -27.13 -15.07 17.21
N GLY A 519 -27.44 -14.71 15.95
CA GLY A 519 -28.09 -15.54 14.95
C GLY A 519 -29.44 -14.97 14.52
N ASN A 520 -29.76 -15.11 13.23
CA ASN A 520 -30.99 -14.62 12.58
C ASN A 520 -31.08 -13.09 12.40
N GLU A 521 -30.00 -12.35 12.62
CA GLU A 521 -29.97 -10.91 12.38
C GLU A 521 -29.57 -10.57 10.95
N ILE A 522 -30.18 -9.47 10.46
CA ILE A 522 -29.72 -8.76 9.27
C ILE A 522 -29.19 -7.40 9.75
N PHE A 523 -27.90 -7.23 9.71
CA PHE A 523 -27.24 -5.98 10.06
C PHE A 523 -27.12 -5.07 8.84
N VAL A 524 -27.36 -3.80 9.05
CA VAL A 524 -27.31 -2.74 8.05
C VAL A 524 -26.29 -1.71 8.49
N PHE A 525 -25.36 -1.35 7.60
CA PHE A 525 -24.31 -0.41 7.94
C PHE A 525 -24.67 1.03 7.56
N ASP A 526 -24.27 1.98 8.41
CA ASP A 526 -24.38 3.41 8.13
C ASP A 526 -23.46 3.78 6.96
N MET A 527 -24.09 4.16 5.86
CA MET A 527 -23.37 4.51 4.64
C MET A 527 -22.90 5.97 4.59
N GLY A 528 -23.20 6.78 5.63
CA GLY A 528 -22.84 8.20 5.71
C GLY A 528 -23.56 9.05 4.67
N THR A 529 -22.88 10.05 4.11
CA THR A 529 -23.45 11.02 3.17
C THR A 529 -23.45 10.52 1.73
N PRO A 530 -24.50 10.84 0.95
CA PRO A 530 -24.56 10.47 -0.46
C PRO A 530 -23.59 11.32 -1.31
N VAL A 531 -23.05 10.71 -2.36
CA VAL A 531 -22.11 11.34 -3.30
C VAL A 531 -22.72 11.37 -4.70
N LYS A 532 -22.78 12.56 -5.32
CA LYS A 532 -23.13 12.69 -6.75
C LYS A 532 -21.99 12.16 -7.61
N ILE A 533 -22.31 11.24 -8.52
CA ILE A 533 -21.28 10.61 -9.39
C ILE A 533 -20.69 11.63 -10.37
N ALA A 534 -21.48 12.63 -10.79
CA ALA A 534 -20.98 13.73 -11.63
C ALA A 534 -19.93 14.59 -10.90
N ASP A 535 -20.12 14.85 -9.59
CA ASP A 535 -19.15 15.60 -8.78
C ASP A 535 -17.89 14.76 -8.52
N LEU A 536 -18.06 13.46 -8.31
CA LEU A 536 -16.94 12.53 -8.21
C LEU A 536 -16.11 12.52 -9.50
N ALA A 537 -16.75 12.48 -10.67
CA ALA A 537 -16.07 12.55 -11.96
C ALA A 537 -15.29 13.86 -12.11
N ARG A 538 -15.92 15.00 -11.77
CA ARG A 538 -15.27 16.32 -11.81
C ARG A 538 -14.04 16.36 -10.91
N ARG A 539 -14.15 15.94 -9.65
CA ARG A 539 -13.02 15.88 -8.72
C ARG A 539 -11.89 14.99 -9.20
N MET A 540 -12.19 13.86 -9.84
CA MET A 540 -11.16 12.98 -10.39
C MET A 540 -10.40 13.60 -11.57
N ILE A 541 -11.06 14.39 -12.42
CA ILE A 541 -10.41 15.15 -13.48
C ILE A 541 -9.49 16.21 -12.88
N GLU A 542 -9.98 16.97 -11.91
CA GLU A 542 -9.22 17.99 -11.18
C GLU A 542 -7.98 17.41 -10.48
N LEU A 543 -8.12 16.29 -9.76
CA LEU A 543 -7.01 15.57 -9.14
C LEU A 543 -5.93 15.09 -10.14
N ALA A 544 -6.33 14.80 -11.37
CA ALA A 544 -5.40 14.50 -12.45
C ALA A 544 -4.69 15.74 -13.00
N GLY A 545 -5.00 16.94 -12.48
CA GLY A 545 -4.46 18.22 -12.94
C GLY A 545 -5.03 18.69 -14.27
N LEU A 546 -6.25 18.24 -14.61
CA LEU A 546 -6.95 18.53 -15.87
C LEU A 546 -8.20 19.37 -15.58
N ILE A 547 -8.67 20.11 -16.59
CA ILE A 547 -9.82 21.01 -16.47
C ILE A 547 -11.08 20.30 -16.97
N PRO A 548 -12.12 20.12 -16.11
CA PRO A 548 -13.39 19.51 -16.52
C PRO A 548 -14.07 20.34 -17.62
N GLY A 549 -14.45 19.69 -18.73
CA GLY A 549 -15.12 20.32 -19.86
C GLY A 549 -14.19 20.98 -20.88
N GLU A 550 -12.91 21.22 -20.55
CA GLU A 550 -11.90 21.71 -21.47
C GLU A 550 -10.93 20.57 -21.89
N ASP A 551 -10.23 19.99 -20.93
CA ASP A 551 -9.30 18.90 -21.19
C ASP A 551 -10.01 17.54 -21.30
N ILE A 552 -11.00 17.31 -20.43
CA ILE A 552 -11.77 16.06 -20.35
C ILE A 552 -13.26 16.36 -20.22
N GLU A 553 -14.03 15.82 -21.15
CA GLU A 553 -15.50 15.91 -21.15
C GLU A 553 -16.13 14.89 -20.19
N ILE A 554 -17.23 15.27 -19.52
CA ILE A 554 -18.12 14.34 -18.79
C ILE A 554 -19.34 14.08 -19.67
N LYS A 555 -19.45 12.84 -20.19
CA LYS A 555 -20.52 12.42 -21.08
C LYS A 555 -21.60 11.67 -20.32
N TYR A 556 -22.87 12.08 -20.51
CA TYR A 556 -24.02 11.40 -19.92
C TYR A 556 -24.58 10.36 -20.88
N THR A 557 -24.69 9.09 -20.41
CA THR A 557 -25.03 7.94 -21.26
C THR A 557 -26.45 7.42 -21.10
N GLY A 558 -27.22 7.93 -20.15
CA GLY A 558 -28.50 7.37 -19.72
C GLY A 558 -28.35 6.26 -18.68
N LEU A 559 -29.42 6.01 -17.91
CA LEU A 559 -29.45 4.94 -16.91
C LEU A 559 -29.37 3.57 -17.60
N ARG A 560 -28.62 2.66 -17.01
CA ARG A 560 -28.45 1.28 -17.49
C ARG A 560 -29.65 0.40 -17.04
N PRO A 561 -29.88 -0.74 -17.69
CA PRO A 561 -30.88 -1.70 -17.24
C PRO A 561 -30.71 -2.06 -15.76
N GLY A 562 -31.80 -1.99 -14.99
CA GLY A 562 -31.83 -2.26 -13.56
C GLY A 562 -31.25 -1.18 -12.65
N GLU A 563 -30.73 -0.06 -13.19
CA GLU A 563 -30.08 0.99 -12.41
C GLU A 563 -31.10 1.96 -11.78
N LYS A 564 -30.94 2.24 -10.47
CA LYS A 564 -31.72 3.25 -9.73
C LYS A 564 -31.02 4.61 -9.85
N LEU A 565 -31.81 5.70 -9.99
CA LEU A 565 -31.30 7.06 -9.90
C LEU A 565 -30.81 7.37 -8.48
N TYR A 566 -31.62 6.99 -7.49
CA TYR A 566 -31.32 7.13 -6.06
C TYR A 566 -31.35 5.76 -5.41
N GLU A 567 -30.33 5.43 -4.61
CA GLU A 567 -30.36 4.25 -3.76
C GLU A 567 -31.17 4.55 -2.48
N GLU A 568 -31.86 3.55 -1.97
CA GLU A 568 -32.61 3.70 -0.74
C GLU A 568 -31.67 3.77 0.47
N LEU A 569 -32.03 4.59 1.46
CA LEU A 569 -31.36 4.60 2.75
C LEU A 569 -31.62 3.24 3.42
N LEU A 570 -30.53 2.53 3.72
CA LEU A 570 -30.60 1.22 4.36
C LEU A 570 -31.08 1.28 5.81
N ALA A 571 -30.82 2.40 6.49
CA ALA A 571 -31.17 2.62 7.89
C ALA A 571 -32.14 3.80 7.99
N THR A 572 -33.44 3.51 7.98
CA THR A 572 -34.46 4.46 8.45
C THR A 572 -34.82 4.11 9.89
N LYS A 573 -35.11 5.12 10.73
CA LYS A 573 -35.50 4.91 12.14
C LYS A 573 -36.76 4.03 12.29
N GLU A 574 -37.56 3.94 11.25
CA GLU A 574 -38.81 3.15 11.23
C GLU A 574 -38.55 1.65 10.99
N ASN A 575 -37.48 1.28 10.28
CA ASN A 575 -37.21 -0.10 9.83
C ASN A 575 -35.96 -0.74 10.45
N THR A 576 -35.29 -0.05 11.39
CA THR A 576 -34.09 -0.55 12.02
C THR A 576 -34.05 -0.30 13.52
N LEU A 577 -33.38 -1.17 14.25
CA LEU A 577 -33.07 -1.03 15.67
C LEU A 577 -31.56 -0.71 15.84
N PRO A 578 -31.21 0.18 16.78
CA PRO A 578 -29.81 0.47 17.09
C PRO A 578 -29.13 -0.76 17.69
N THR A 579 -27.80 -0.79 17.59
CA THR A 579 -26.95 -1.79 18.24
C THR A 579 -25.94 -1.08 19.18
N GLU A 580 -25.04 -1.84 19.78
CA GLU A 580 -23.94 -1.32 20.61
C GLU A 580 -22.94 -0.50 19.76
N ASN A 581 -22.87 -0.76 18.47
CA ASN A 581 -22.05 0.01 17.52
C ASN A 581 -22.91 0.99 16.73
N GLU A 582 -22.61 2.30 16.86
CA GLU A 582 -23.39 3.39 16.24
C GLU A 582 -23.43 3.31 14.70
N LYS A 583 -22.52 2.56 14.07
CA LYS A 583 -22.46 2.36 12.62
C LYS A 583 -23.17 1.11 12.14
N ILE A 584 -23.72 0.30 13.05
CA ILE A 584 -24.42 -0.94 12.74
C ILE A 584 -25.82 -0.90 13.29
N TYR A 585 -26.80 -1.13 12.44
CA TYR A 585 -28.21 -1.21 12.79
C TYR A 585 -28.72 -2.62 12.51
N ARG A 586 -29.73 -3.08 13.25
CA ARG A 586 -30.42 -4.34 13.00
C ARG A 586 -31.71 -4.07 12.22
N ALA A 587 -31.84 -4.63 11.01
CA ALA A 587 -33.04 -4.50 10.20
C ALA A 587 -34.22 -5.28 10.79
N GLN A 588 -35.40 -4.67 10.76
CA GLN A 588 -36.67 -5.35 10.99
C GLN A 588 -37.17 -5.87 9.65
N VAL A 589 -37.16 -7.19 9.47
CA VAL A 589 -37.54 -7.81 8.21
C VAL A 589 -38.61 -8.87 8.45
N ARG A 590 -39.43 -9.12 7.43
CA ARG A 590 -40.43 -10.19 7.45
C ARG A 590 -39.71 -11.55 7.61
N GLU A 591 -40.25 -12.39 8.50
CA GLU A 591 -39.82 -13.78 8.64
C GLU A 591 -40.53 -14.66 7.61
N TYR A 592 -39.82 -15.67 7.13
CA TYR A 592 -40.35 -16.64 6.17
C TYR A 592 -40.24 -18.05 6.74
N ASP A 593 -41.21 -18.91 6.39
CA ASP A 593 -41.14 -20.31 6.75
C ASP A 593 -40.13 -21.04 5.84
N TYR A 594 -39.36 -21.96 6.41
CA TYR A 594 -38.29 -22.65 5.69
C TYR A 594 -38.82 -23.60 4.62
N GLU A 595 -39.90 -24.37 4.93
CA GLU A 595 -40.47 -25.33 4.00
C GLU A 595 -41.11 -24.62 2.80
N ASP A 596 -41.79 -23.48 3.05
CA ASP A 596 -42.37 -22.64 2.01
C ASP A 596 -41.28 -22.13 1.06
N ILE A 597 -40.16 -21.61 1.64
CA ILE A 597 -39.06 -21.10 0.85
C ILE A 597 -38.39 -22.23 0.04
N CYS A 598 -38.16 -23.39 0.60
CA CYS A 598 -37.61 -24.53 -0.12
C CYS A 598 -38.49 -24.98 -1.28
N THR A 599 -39.81 -24.98 -1.06
CA THR A 599 -40.80 -25.39 -2.07
C THR A 599 -40.81 -24.47 -3.29
N VAL A 600 -40.66 -23.14 -3.09
CA VAL A 600 -40.65 -22.18 -4.20
C VAL A 600 -39.26 -22.03 -4.85
N MET A 601 -38.19 -22.26 -4.09
CA MET A 601 -36.80 -22.12 -4.63
C MET A 601 -36.38 -23.27 -5.53
N SER A 602 -36.80 -24.49 -5.26
CA SER A 602 -36.42 -25.65 -6.08
C SER A 602 -36.83 -25.51 -7.55
N PRO A 603 -38.12 -25.19 -7.87
CA PRO A 603 -38.51 -24.93 -9.27
C PRO A 603 -37.81 -23.71 -9.89
N LEU A 604 -37.50 -22.66 -9.10
CA LEU A 604 -36.75 -21.49 -9.58
C LEU A 604 -35.33 -21.90 -10.04
N ILE A 605 -34.65 -22.73 -9.26
CA ILE A 605 -33.33 -23.25 -9.58
C ILE A 605 -33.40 -24.12 -10.85
N ASP A 606 -34.44 -24.96 -10.98
CA ASP A 606 -34.64 -25.81 -12.16
C ASP A 606 -34.85 -24.98 -13.44
N LEU A 607 -35.61 -23.87 -13.37
CA LEU A 607 -35.76 -22.94 -14.49
C LEU A 607 -34.43 -22.26 -14.85
N ALA A 608 -33.64 -21.88 -13.85
CA ALA A 608 -32.34 -21.29 -14.07
C ALA A 608 -31.35 -22.29 -14.73
N ILE A 609 -31.35 -23.55 -14.29
CA ILE A 609 -30.53 -24.62 -14.90
C ILE A 609 -30.94 -24.87 -16.37
N LYS A 610 -32.26 -24.79 -16.67
CA LYS A 610 -32.79 -24.91 -18.02
C LYS A 610 -32.58 -23.68 -18.91
N VAL A 611 -31.99 -22.61 -18.34
CA VAL A 611 -31.71 -21.33 -19.01
C VAL A 611 -32.96 -20.61 -19.52
N ASP A 612 -34.12 -20.83 -18.88
CA ASP A 612 -35.37 -20.08 -19.15
C ASP A 612 -35.31 -18.72 -18.46
N LYS A 613 -34.82 -17.70 -19.16
CA LYS A 613 -34.66 -16.34 -18.63
C LYS A 613 -35.97 -15.71 -18.18
N MET A 614 -37.03 -15.78 -19.01
CA MET A 614 -38.30 -15.15 -18.73
C MET A 614 -39.06 -15.86 -17.61
N GLY A 615 -39.06 -17.21 -17.63
CA GLY A 615 -39.64 -18.02 -16.56
C GLY A 615 -38.92 -17.80 -15.23
N THR A 616 -37.60 -17.73 -15.24
CA THR A 616 -36.79 -17.44 -14.04
C THR A 616 -37.15 -16.10 -13.43
N VAL A 617 -37.19 -14.99 -14.20
CA VAL A 617 -37.51 -13.66 -13.68
C VAL A 617 -38.97 -13.56 -13.25
N ARG A 618 -39.92 -14.17 -13.99
CA ARG A 618 -41.33 -14.23 -13.59
C ARG A 618 -41.48 -14.90 -12.22
N MET A 619 -40.78 -16.01 -12.02
CA MET A 619 -40.83 -16.73 -10.76
C MET A 619 -40.17 -15.95 -9.63
N MET A 620 -39.03 -15.28 -9.89
CA MET A 620 -38.38 -14.36 -8.92
C MET A 620 -39.37 -13.28 -8.46
N LYS A 621 -40.14 -12.67 -9.37
CA LYS A 621 -41.14 -11.64 -9.02
C LYS A 621 -42.31 -12.22 -8.19
N GLY A 622 -42.71 -13.46 -8.46
CA GLY A 622 -43.72 -14.14 -7.65
C GLY A 622 -43.27 -14.43 -6.22
N ILE A 623 -41.99 -14.75 -6.03
CA ILE A 623 -41.42 -15.02 -4.68
C ILE A 623 -41.08 -13.73 -3.94
N VAL A 624 -40.65 -12.68 -4.65
CA VAL A 624 -40.24 -11.37 -4.12
C VAL A 624 -41.17 -10.30 -4.68
N PRO A 625 -42.34 -10.07 -4.05
CA PRO A 625 -43.37 -9.14 -4.58
C PRO A 625 -42.88 -7.69 -4.69
N GLU A 626 -41.92 -7.30 -3.86
CA GLU A 626 -41.26 -5.98 -3.91
C GLU A 626 -40.31 -5.80 -5.11
N PHE A 627 -40.05 -6.85 -5.88
CA PHE A 627 -39.19 -6.76 -7.07
C PHE A 627 -39.96 -6.11 -8.24
N LYS A 628 -39.68 -4.83 -8.48
CA LYS A 628 -40.18 -4.06 -9.63
C LYS A 628 -39.02 -3.67 -10.52
N SER A 629 -39.00 -4.19 -11.75
CA SER A 629 -37.92 -3.93 -12.71
C SER A 629 -37.91 -2.43 -13.11
N LYS A 630 -36.70 -1.87 -13.36
CA LYS A 630 -36.55 -0.52 -13.89
C LYS A 630 -35.52 -0.51 -15.04
N ASN A 631 -35.86 0.17 -16.11
CA ASN A 631 -35.04 0.27 -17.32
C ASN A 631 -34.63 -1.11 -17.89
N SER A 632 -35.53 -2.12 -17.77
CA SER A 632 -35.22 -3.50 -18.13
C SER A 632 -36.31 -4.11 -19.00
N VAL A 633 -35.96 -5.07 -19.83
CA VAL A 633 -36.94 -5.86 -20.63
C VAL A 633 -37.94 -6.59 -19.74
N TYR A 634 -37.63 -6.81 -18.47
CA TYR A 634 -38.46 -7.50 -17.50
C TYR A 634 -39.57 -6.61 -16.87
N GLU A 635 -39.64 -5.31 -17.22
CA GLU A 635 -40.78 -4.46 -16.88
C GLU A 635 -42.10 -4.98 -17.50
N ALA A 636 -42.00 -5.71 -18.62
CA ALA A 636 -43.16 -6.36 -19.22
C ALA A 636 -43.85 -7.36 -18.27
N LEU A 637 -43.12 -7.95 -17.32
CA LEU A 637 -43.61 -8.87 -16.32
C LEU A 637 -44.26 -8.17 -15.13
N ASP A 638 -44.05 -6.86 -14.93
CA ASP A 638 -44.69 -6.04 -13.88
C ASP A 638 -46.11 -5.59 -14.27
N LYS A 639 -46.44 -5.63 -15.56
CA LYS A 639 -47.73 -5.19 -16.12
C LYS A 639 -48.73 -6.33 -16.34
N ALA A 640 -48.35 -7.56 -15.98
CA ALA A 640 -49.13 -8.75 -16.22
C ALA A 640 -50.03 -9.17 -15.02
N GLU A 641 -50.27 -8.23 -14.06
CA GLU A 641 -51.27 -8.36 -12.96
C GLU A 641 -52.55 -7.63 -13.29
#